data_d34a1621c381728fd857199df3947ab5
#
_entry.id   d34a1621c381728fd857199df3947ab5
#
_cell.length_a   1.000
_cell.length_b   1.000
_cell.length_c   1.000
_cell.angle_alpha   90.00
_cell.angle_beta   90.00
_cell.angle_gamma   90.00
#
_symmetry.space_group_name_H-M   'P 1'
#
loop_
_entity.id
_entity.type
_entity.pdbx_description
1 polymer ?
#
loop_
_entity_poly.entity_id
_entity_poly.type
_entity_poly.pdbx_seq_one_letter_code
_entity_poly.pdbx_strand_id
1 'polypeptide(L)'
;MIYPDNFEFKIGFHEIRDMLRSRCLSPLGIVRINNMAFMTDADAINASMEQIREMKRIRSGEEDFPLNAFFDIRESMKRLRMTGTFLEETELFELMRTLATMNDVVAFLKRYTDDEHTAFIFPALAALTEGVIPMPQIVKDIDRILDKFGHIKDNASPKLAEIRHELARTKGSISRILGGILRSAQSEGLVDKDVAPTLRDGRLVLPVAPGLKRKIGGIVHDESASGRTVYVEPAEVVEANNHIRELESDERHEIIRILKQMADDIRPHTEEILFSQDFLADIDFVHAKASLSESMQCAEPQVTATPIIDWTRARHPLLEQRLKQNSATPSALVPLNIELTTDNRILIISGPNAGGKSVCLKTTGLLQYMVQCGLGIPVDERSRVGMFKDIMIDIGDEQSLENDLSTYSSHLLNMKNMLKQANPSTLILIDEFGTGTEPNIGGAIAESVLGKFLAHGAWGVITTHYQNLKHFADEHEGVANGAMLYDRHEMKPLFQLSIGRPGSSFAIEIARKIGLPEEVIRQASNIVGSDYIQSDKYLQDIVRDKRYWENKRTNIHQREKELERQIERYEHDIEQIGVQRKEILRRAKQEAEEILSESNRRIENTIREIRESQAERENTKRIREELEQFKQEVSDLDTQANDEMIARKMAQIQQRKERRQQRKEQRTNEQQQQQKRQEQARQQAQASQQPLAAGDSVCIKGASSVGTIERIDGKMASVIFGDMRTRMRVDRLQRANAPQSAATPEAPKTHADERMENLRSYNISHLTQQTIDSHRQNFHQDLDVRGMRGDEALNAVQHFIDDAILMGMQRVRILHGKGNGILRQLIRQYLGAIPNVTHYADEHVQFGGAGITVVDF
;
A
#
# COMPACT_ATOMS: atom_id res chain seq x y z
N MET A 1 -5.30 27.07 -2.62
CA MET A 1 -4.53 27.74 -1.56
C MET A 1 -4.19 26.75 -0.46
N ILE A 2 -3.00 26.88 0.14
CA ILE A 2 -2.59 26.05 1.29
C ILE A 2 -2.43 26.97 2.49
N TYR A 3 -3.03 26.62 3.63
CA TYR A 3 -3.00 27.42 4.85
C TYR A 3 -2.81 26.53 6.09
N PRO A 4 -1.99 26.94 7.08
CA PRO A 4 -1.13 28.12 7.16
C PRO A 4 0.19 27.98 6.35
N ASP A 5 1.04 29.00 6.35
CA ASP A 5 2.30 29.00 5.60
C ASP A 5 3.25 27.86 6.01
N ASN A 6 3.22 27.44 7.28
CA ASN A 6 3.98 26.30 7.81
C ASN A 6 3.26 24.94 7.66
N PHE A 7 2.31 24.84 6.73
CA PHE A 7 1.48 23.66 6.49
C PHE A 7 2.32 22.39 6.32
N GLU A 8 3.32 22.40 5.42
CA GLU A 8 4.16 21.24 5.15
C GLU A 8 4.86 20.72 6.41
N PHE A 9 5.27 21.63 7.29
CA PHE A 9 5.89 21.26 8.56
C PHE A 9 4.88 20.61 9.51
N LYS A 10 3.68 21.17 9.63
CA LYS A 10 2.62 20.68 10.53
C LYS A 10 2.14 19.27 10.17
N ILE A 11 2.07 18.94 8.88
CA ILE A 11 1.68 17.59 8.40
C ILE A 11 2.86 16.63 8.24
N GLY A 12 4.13 17.10 8.38
CA GLY A 12 5.34 16.30 8.23
C GLY A 12 5.81 16.11 6.78
N PHE A 13 5.30 16.86 5.81
CA PHE A 13 5.67 16.72 4.40
C PHE A 13 7.14 17.09 4.12
N HIS A 14 7.75 17.94 4.93
CA HIS A 14 9.19 18.23 4.84
C HIS A 14 10.05 16.95 4.98
N GLU A 15 9.68 15.99 5.86
CA GLU A 15 10.37 14.71 5.98
C GLU A 15 10.22 13.90 4.68
N ILE A 16 9.07 13.94 4.00
CA ILE A 16 8.86 13.30 2.69
C ILE A 16 9.76 13.93 1.62
N ARG A 17 9.91 15.28 1.63
CA ARG A 17 10.86 15.97 0.72
C ARG A 17 12.30 15.52 0.97
N ASP A 18 12.71 15.37 2.23
CA ASP A 18 14.06 14.90 2.57
C ASP A 18 14.29 13.45 2.12
N MET A 19 13.27 12.61 2.25
CA MET A 19 13.32 11.25 1.73
C MET A 19 13.41 11.19 0.20
N LEU A 20 12.78 12.10 -0.52
CA LEU A 20 12.92 12.24 -1.97
C LEU A 20 14.33 12.74 -2.35
N ARG A 21 14.84 13.79 -1.65
CA ARG A 21 16.19 14.32 -1.88
C ARG A 21 17.27 13.24 -1.77
N SER A 22 17.15 12.36 -0.78
CA SER A 22 18.09 11.25 -0.58
C SER A 22 18.07 10.19 -1.69
N ARG A 23 17.08 10.23 -2.59
CA ARG A 23 16.90 9.29 -3.70
C ARG A 23 17.27 9.85 -5.06
N CYS A 24 17.50 11.15 -5.15
CA CYS A 24 17.98 11.77 -6.38
C CYS A 24 19.44 11.44 -6.61
N LEU A 25 19.78 11.26 -7.88
CA LEU A 25 21.14 11.00 -8.34
C LEU A 25 21.91 12.31 -8.58
N SER A 26 21.21 13.42 -8.81
CA SER A 26 21.81 14.70 -9.19
C SER A 26 21.30 15.87 -8.36
N PRO A 27 22.10 16.95 -8.23
CA PRO A 27 21.63 18.21 -7.65
C PRO A 27 20.45 18.81 -8.41
N LEU A 28 20.31 18.52 -9.69
CA LEU A 28 19.22 19.03 -10.54
C LEU A 28 17.87 18.41 -10.17
N GLY A 29 17.84 17.10 -9.90
CA GLY A 29 16.65 16.44 -9.35
C GLY A 29 16.24 17.02 -8.00
N ILE A 30 17.22 17.39 -7.16
CA ILE A 30 16.94 18.06 -5.88
C ILE A 30 16.27 19.43 -6.10
N VAL A 31 16.68 20.19 -7.12
CA VAL A 31 16.02 21.46 -7.48
C VAL A 31 14.57 21.21 -7.88
N ARG A 32 14.25 20.15 -8.63
CA ARG A 32 12.87 19.78 -8.97
C ARG A 32 12.06 19.47 -7.71
N ILE A 33 12.62 18.76 -6.72
CA ILE A 33 11.94 18.48 -5.45
C ILE A 33 11.67 19.76 -4.68
N ASN A 34 12.61 20.69 -4.63
CA ASN A 34 12.41 21.96 -3.92
C ASN A 34 11.31 22.82 -4.56
N ASN A 35 11.18 22.76 -5.88
CA ASN A 35 10.16 23.46 -6.67
C ASN A 35 8.84 22.69 -6.79
N MET A 36 8.75 21.48 -6.22
CA MET A 36 7.52 20.69 -6.24
C MET A 36 6.40 21.45 -5.50
N ALA A 37 5.33 21.73 -6.21
CA ALA A 37 4.21 22.54 -5.74
C ALA A 37 2.91 21.73 -5.70
N PHE A 38 1.97 22.21 -4.91
CA PHE A 38 0.61 21.69 -4.85
C PHE A 38 -0.13 21.94 -6.17
N MET A 39 -0.58 20.89 -6.83
CA MET A 39 -1.29 20.93 -8.10
C MET A 39 -2.80 20.92 -7.91
N THR A 40 -3.50 21.67 -8.77
CA THR A 40 -4.97 21.74 -8.81
C THR A 40 -5.52 21.39 -10.20
N ASP A 41 -4.79 20.58 -10.94
CA ASP A 41 -5.16 20.03 -12.23
C ASP A 41 -5.11 18.51 -12.15
N ALA A 42 -6.26 17.86 -12.32
CA ALA A 42 -6.38 16.40 -12.21
C ALA A 42 -5.60 15.67 -13.32
N ASP A 43 -5.54 16.23 -14.51
CA ASP A 43 -4.84 15.62 -15.64
C ASP A 43 -3.32 15.65 -15.41
N ALA A 44 -2.79 16.76 -14.90
CA ALA A 44 -1.38 16.88 -14.54
C ALA A 44 -0.99 15.91 -13.40
N ILE A 45 -1.86 15.77 -12.39
CA ILE A 45 -1.64 14.81 -11.30
C ILE A 45 -1.66 13.37 -11.84
N ASN A 46 -2.64 13.02 -12.67
CA ASN A 46 -2.75 11.69 -13.26
C ASN A 46 -1.58 11.37 -14.19
N ALA A 47 -1.10 12.33 -14.97
CA ALA A 47 0.11 12.18 -15.78
C ALA A 47 1.33 11.86 -14.89
N SER A 48 1.50 12.56 -13.77
CA SER A 48 2.58 12.27 -12.82
C SER A 48 2.43 10.86 -12.19
N MET A 49 1.22 10.42 -11.87
CA MET A 49 0.96 9.08 -11.36
C MET A 49 1.30 7.99 -12.38
N GLU A 50 0.96 8.23 -13.67
CA GLU A 50 1.30 7.30 -14.75
C GLU A 50 2.81 7.20 -14.96
N GLN A 51 3.52 8.33 -14.94
CA GLN A 51 4.98 8.34 -15.00
C GLN A 51 5.61 7.51 -13.86
N ILE A 52 5.10 7.63 -12.63
CA ILE A 52 5.57 6.82 -11.49
C ILE A 52 5.27 5.34 -11.74
N ARG A 53 4.09 5.00 -12.24
CA ARG A 53 3.68 3.61 -12.52
C ARG A 53 4.56 2.97 -13.58
N GLU A 54 4.82 3.70 -14.67
CA GLU A 54 5.74 3.24 -15.72
C GLU A 54 7.17 3.07 -15.20
N MET A 55 7.68 4.04 -14.43
CA MET A 55 9.01 3.94 -13.83
C MET A 55 9.14 2.77 -12.85
N LYS A 56 8.12 2.49 -12.05
CA LYS A 56 8.08 1.28 -11.18
C LYS A 56 8.12 -0.01 -12.02
N ARG A 57 7.39 -0.05 -13.14
CA ARG A 57 7.45 -1.20 -14.06
C ARG A 57 8.86 -1.40 -14.62
N ILE A 58 9.54 -0.31 -15.03
CA ILE A 58 10.93 -0.37 -15.47
C ILE A 58 11.83 -0.92 -14.37
N ARG A 59 11.74 -0.38 -13.15
CA ARG A 59 12.57 -0.77 -12.01
C ARG A 59 12.33 -2.22 -11.53
N SER A 60 11.14 -2.75 -11.75
CA SER A 60 10.80 -4.16 -11.45
C SER A 60 11.08 -5.12 -12.61
N GLY A 61 11.47 -4.63 -13.77
CA GLY A 61 11.81 -5.40 -14.96
C GLY A 61 13.19 -6.07 -14.86
N GLU A 62 13.51 -6.91 -15.85
CA GLU A 62 14.82 -7.59 -15.94
C GLU A 62 15.91 -6.69 -16.54
N GLU A 63 15.55 -5.63 -17.25
CA GLU A 63 16.48 -4.70 -17.90
C GLU A 63 16.79 -3.51 -16.97
N ASP A 64 18.08 -3.22 -16.81
CA ASP A 64 18.50 -2.04 -16.06
C ASP A 64 18.13 -0.75 -16.82
N PHE A 65 17.51 0.18 -16.13
CA PHE A 65 17.23 1.50 -16.67
C PHE A 65 18.55 2.27 -16.83
N PRO A 66 18.87 2.83 -18.00
CA PRO A 66 20.19 3.40 -18.29
C PRO A 66 20.38 4.80 -17.67
N LEU A 67 19.83 5.08 -16.52
CA LEU A 67 20.01 6.33 -15.80
C LEU A 67 21.29 6.25 -14.96
N ASN A 68 22.42 6.60 -15.61
CA ASN A 68 23.71 6.69 -14.96
C ASN A 68 23.91 8.06 -14.27
N ALA A 69 24.99 8.21 -13.51
CA ALA A 69 25.35 9.50 -12.94
C ALA A 69 25.60 10.53 -14.04
N PHE A 70 24.93 11.66 -13.95
CA PHE A 70 25.09 12.83 -14.83
C PHE A 70 25.37 14.07 -13.97
N PHE A 71 25.89 15.11 -14.59
CA PHE A 71 26.47 16.26 -13.92
C PHE A 71 25.72 17.56 -14.23
N ASP A 72 25.83 18.54 -13.35
CA ASP A 72 25.29 19.88 -13.63
C ASP A 72 26.26 20.67 -14.49
N ILE A 73 25.97 20.71 -15.77
CA ILE A 73 26.82 21.39 -16.79
C ILE A 73 26.34 22.80 -17.14
N ARG A 74 25.33 23.35 -16.43
CA ARG A 74 24.71 24.64 -16.77
C ARG A 74 25.71 25.80 -16.79
N GLU A 75 26.57 25.87 -15.81
CA GLU A 75 27.58 26.94 -15.74
C GLU A 75 28.64 26.80 -16.85
N SER A 76 29.08 25.61 -17.13
CA SER A 76 30.01 25.31 -18.23
C SER A 76 29.38 25.65 -19.59
N MET A 77 28.11 25.31 -19.79
CA MET A 77 27.39 25.65 -21.04
C MET A 77 27.11 27.16 -21.16
N LYS A 78 26.76 27.86 -20.11
CA LYS A 78 26.62 29.33 -20.13
C LYS A 78 27.92 30.03 -20.52
N ARG A 79 29.05 29.56 -19.99
CA ARG A 79 30.37 30.09 -20.31
C ARG A 79 30.75 29.81 -21.79
N LEU A 80 30.39 28.64 -22.29
CA LEU A 80 30.66 28.19 -23.64
C LEU A 80 29.96 29.04 -24.73
N ARG A 81 28.87 29.74 -24.41
CA ARG A 81 28.20 30.68 -25.32
C ARG A 81 29.12 31.81 -25.81
N MET A 82 30.15 32.15 -25.02
CA MET A 82 31.12 33.19 -25.41
C MET A 82 32.16 32.61 -26.38
N THR A 83 32.38 33.27 -27.51
CA THR A 83 33.41 32.88 -28.48
C THR A 83 34.81 32.93 -27.85
N GLY A 84 35.63 31.93 -28.16
CA GLY A 84 36.99 31.81 -27.65
C GLY A 84 37.14 31.12 -26.30
N THR A 85 36.05 30.87 -25.59
CA THR A 85 36.04 30.00 -24.39
C THR A 85 36.07 28.53 -24.76
N PHE A 86 36.55 27.71 -23.87
CA PHE A 86 36.56 26.24 -24.02
C PHE A 86 36.23 25.57 -22.67
N LEU A 87 35.93 24.28 -22.73
CA LEU A 87 35.72 23.43 -21.57
C LEU A 87 37.05 22.75 -21.16
N GLU A 88 37.30 22.65 -19.87
CA GLU A 88 38.42 21.86 -19.38
C GLU A 88 38.14 20.36 -19.52
N GLU A 89 39.18 19.53 -19.41
CA GLU A 89 39.08 18.07 -19.58
C GLU A 89 37.97 17.47 -18.74
N THR A 90 37.88 17.86 -17.46
CA THR A 90 36.87 17.38 -16.50
C THR A 90 35.47 17.80 -16.92
N GLU A 91 35.27 19.05 -17.34
CA GLU A 91 33.99 19.57 -17.79
C GLU A 91 33.51 18.90 -19.08
N LEU A 92 34.46 18.67 -20.01
CA LEU A 92 34.17 17.96 -21.25
C LEU A 92 33.78 16.50 -20.99
N PHE A 93 34.43 15.84 -20.03
CA PHE A 93 34.11 14.49 -19.60
C PHE A 93 32.73 14.42 -18.94
N GLU A 94 32.40 15.36 -18.05
CA GLU A 94 31.08 15.49 -17.45
C GLU A 94 29.98 15.72 -18.48
N LEU A 95 30.23 16.59 -19.47
CA LEU A 95 29.32 16.79 -20.59
C LEU A 95 29.11 15.50 -21.39
N MET A 96 30.21 14.81 -21.75
CA MET A 96 30.12 13.54 -22.49
C MET A 96 29.25 12.51 -21.75
N ARG A 97 29.49 12.31 -20.45
CA ARG A 97 28.72 11.37 -19.66
C ARG A 97 27.26 11.77 -19.57
N THR A 98 26.97 13.04 -19.38
CA THR A 98 25.61 13.57 -19.32
C THR A 98 24.86 13.33 -20.63
N LEU A 99 25.49 13.63 -21.78
CA LEU A 99 24.92 13.39 -23.11
C LEU A 99 24.78 11.91 -23.44
N ALA A 100 25.74 11.07 -23.02
CA ALA A 100 25.64 9.62 -23.19
C ALA A 100 24.43 9.07 -22.42
N THR A 101 24.30 9.42 -21.15
CA THR A 101 23.13 9.05 -20.33
C THR A 101 21.82 9.52 -20.97
N MET A 102 21.78 10.76 -21.45
CA MET A 102 20.60 11.30 -22.14
C MET A 102 20.25 10.49 -23.39
N ASN A 103 21.24 10.21 -24.25
CA ASN A 103 21.02 9.40 -25.45
C ASN A 103 20.46 8.01 -25.14
N ASP A 104 21.03 7.34 -24.12
CA ASP A 104 20.63 6.01 -23.71
C ASP A 104 19.22 6.00 -23.12
N VAL A 105 18.89 6.98 -22.26
CA VAL A 105 17.54 7.13 -21.68
C VAL A 105 16.50 7.41 -22.76
N VAL A 106 16.77 8.32 -23.69
CA VAL A 106 15.85 8.62 -24.80
C VAL A 106 15.65 7.39 -25.70
N ALA A 107 16.72 6.66 -26.02
CA ALA A 107 16.64 5.44 -26.82
C ALA A 107 15.83 4.35 -26.11
N PHE A 108 15.97 4.25 -24.79
CA PHE A 108 15.19 3.30 -23.97
C PHE A 108 13.69 3.65 -23.96
N LEU A 109 13.34 4.90 -23.73
CA LEU A 109 11.95 5.35 -23.60
C LEU A 109 11.21 5.41 -24.95
N LYS A 110 11.91 5.63 -26.07
CA LYS A 110 11.33 5.63 -27.43
C LYS A 110 11.21 4.24 -28.05
N ARG A 111 11.24 3.17 -27.25
CA ARG A 111 10.97 1.80 -27.74
C ARG A 111 9.48 1.63 -28.01
N TYR A 112 9.15 0.91 -29.05
CA TYR A 112 7.78 0.61 -29.44
C TYR A 112 7.35 -0.78 -28.98
N THR A 113 6.04 -0.96 -28.79
CA THR A 113 5.42 -2.24 -28.41
C THR A 113 5.38 -3.23 -29.58
N ASP A 114 5.34 -2.73 -30.81
CA ASP A 114 5.15 -3.50 -32.02
C ASP A 114 6.07 -3.03 -33.14
N ASP A 115 6.23 -3.87 -34.14
CA ASP A 115 7.03 -3.57 -35.35
C ASP A 115 6.39 -2.47 -36.23
N GLU A 116 5.10 -2.19 -36.04
CA GLU A 116 4.36 -1.14 -36.78
C GLU A 116 4.55 0.26 -36.17
N HIS A 117 5.25 0.38 -35.05
CA HIS A 117 5.55 1.65 -34.36
C HIS A 117 4.28 2.43 -33.94
N THR A 118 3.22 1.73 -33.52
CA THR A 118 1.93 2.33 -33.20
C THR A 118 1.88 2.93 -31.79
N ALA A 119 2.59 2.34 -30.81
CA ALA A 119 2.59 2.83 -29.44
C ALA A 119 3.93 2.58 -28.73
N PHE A 120 4.33 3.53 -27.88
CA PHE A 120 5.50 3.37 -27.01
C PHE A 120 5.21 2.38 -25.87
N ILE A 121 6.23 1.66 -25.41
CA ILE A 121 6.12 0.75 -24.24
C ILE A 121 5.81 1.55 -22.98
N PHE A 122 6.35 2.77 -22.87
CA PHE A 122 6.20 3.69 -21.74
C PHE A 122 5.73 5.06 -22.22
N PRO A 123 4.45 5.23 -22.60
CA PRO A 123 3.97 6.46 -23.26
C PRO A 123 4.08 7.70 -22.37
N ALA A 124 3.85 7.60 -21.05
CA ALA A 124 3.91 8.75 -20.16
C ALA A 124 5.35 9.25 -19.92
N LEU A 125 6.33 8.33 -19.89
CA LEU A 125 7.75 8.70 -19.84
C LEU A 125 8.29 9.12 -21.19
N ALA A 126 7.82 8.49 -22.28
CA ALA A 126 8.18 8.88 -23.64
C ALA A 126 7.74 10.32 -23.97
N ALA A 127 6.60 10.78 -23.44
CA ALA A 127 6.14 12.16 -23.59
C ALA A 127 7.15 13.18 -23.05
N LEU A 128 7.92 12.85 -22.01
CA LEU A 128 8.97 13.72 -21.48
C LEU A 128 10.15 13.89 -22.47
N THR A 129 10.29 13.00 -23.44
CA THR A 129 11.33 13.10 -24.48
C THR A 129 10.96 14.02 -25.64
N GLU A 130 9.79 14.67 -25.58
CA GLU A 130 9.37 15.60 -26.62
C GLU A 130 10.30 16.81 -26.67
N GLY A 131 10.79 17.13 -27.84
CA GLY A 131 11.77 18.22 -28.04
C GLY A 131 13.21 17.87 -27.68
N VAL A 132 13.50 16.72 -27.08
CA VAL A 132 14.86 16.28 -26.76
C VAL A 132 15.51 15.69 -28.03
N ILE A 133 16.65 16.26 -28.38
CA ILE A 133 17.43 15.85 -29.56
C ILE A 133 18.62 15.02 -29.11
N PRO A 134 18.68 13.72 -29.45
CA PRO A 134 19.85 12.90 -29.14
C PRO A 134 21.11 13.39 -29.91
N MET A 135 22.25 13.41 -29.22
CA MET A 135 23.51 13.91 -29.74
C MET A 135 24.64 12.85 -29.73
N PRO A 136 24.44 11.69 -30.37
CA PRO A 136 25.42 10.61 -30.31
C PRO A 136 26.73 10.98 -31.02
N GLN A 137 26.70 11.93 -31.97
CA GLN A 137 27.91 12.36 -32.67
C GLN A 137 28.84 13.15 -31.76
N ILE A 138 28.30 14.09 -30.97
CA ILE A 138 29.10 14.87 -29.99
C ILE A 138 29.77 13.94 -29.00
N VAL A 139 29.00 12.94 -28.46
CA VAL A 139 29.56 11.93 -27.55
C VAL A 139 30.71 11.16 -28.18
N LYS A 140 30.58 10.72 -29.46
CA LYS A 140 31.64 10.01 -30.16
C LYS A 140 32.86 10.89 -30.42
N ASP A 141 32.64 12.16 -30.76
CA ASP A 141 33.74 13.10 -31.04
C ASP A 141 34.53 13.42 -29.76
N ILE A 142 33.84 13.56 -28.59
CA ILE A 142 34.49 13.71 -27.30
C ILE A 142 35.21 12.41 -26.92
N ASP A 143 34.56 11.23 -27.08
CA ASP A 143 35.19 9.93 -26.75
C ASP A 143 36.44 9.67 -27.59
N ARG A 144 36.55 10.19 -28.83
CA ARG A 144 37.77 10.12 -29.62
C ARG A 144 38.93 10.86 -28.95
N ILE A 145 38.63 11.95 -28.22
CA ILE A 145 39.62 12.84 -27.61
C ILE A 145 39.97 12.39 -26.18
N LEU A 146 38.95 12.00 -25.36
CA LEU A 146 39.11 11.66 -23.95
C LEU A 146 39.23 10.15 -23.76
N ASP A 147 40.00 9.74 -22.77
CA ASP A 147 40.00 8.36 -22.26
C ASP A 147 38.90 8.10 -21.23
N LYS A 148 38.79 6.87 -20.74
CA LYS A 148 37.81 6.44 -19.76
C LYS A 148 37.90 7.13 -18.38
N PHE A 149 39.01 7.83 -18.13
CA PHE A 149 39.24 8.59 -16.89
C PHE A 149 39.07 10.11 -17.11
N GLY A 150 38.78 10.55 -18.32
CA GLY A 150 38.57 11.96 -18.66
C GLY A 150 39.85 12.71 -19.04
N HIS A 151 40.96 12.02 -19.30
CA HIS A 151 42.20 12.63 -19.76
C HIS A 151 42.27 12.58 -21.28
N ILE A 152 42.94 13.60 -21.87
CA ILE A 152 43.13 13.63 -23.30
C ILE A 152 44.08 12.49 -23.73
N LYS A 153 43.57 11.67 -24.67
CA LYS A 153 44.31 10.54 -25.27
C LYS A 153 45.56 11.02 -26.02
N ASP A 154 46.62 10.20 -26.02
CA ASP A 154 47.84 10.50 -26.74
C ASP A 154 47.59 10.70 -28.24
N ASN A 155 46.63 9.99 -28.81
CA ASN A 155 46.27 10.04 -30.22
C ASN A 155 45.09 11.01 -30.51
N ALA A 156 44.77 11.89 -29.57
CA ALA A 156 43.71 12.90 -29.80
C ALA A 156 43.99 13.82 -31.00
N SER A 157 45.26 14.12 -31.25
CA SER A 157 45.74 14.68 -32.52
C SER A 157 47.11 14.06 -32.90
N PRO A 158 47.43 14.02 -34.21
CA PRO A 158 48.75 13.56 -34.66
C PRO A 158 49.90 14.34 -34.01
N LYS A 159 49.71 15.67 -33.89
CA LYS A 159 50.73 16.56 -33.32
C LYS A 159 50.92 16.29 -31.81
N LEU A 160 49.85 16.03 -31.04
CA LEU A 160 49.94 15.69 -29.63
C LEU A 160 50.69 14.37 -29.44
N ALA A 161 50.39 13.35 -30.26
CA ALA A 161 51.09 12.07 -30.25
C ALA A 161 52.57 12.21 -30.48
N GLU A 162 52.97 13.06 -31.44
CA GLU A 162 54.39 13.37 -31.73
C GLU A 162 55.05 14.04 -30.51
N ILE A 163 54.45 15.08 -29.96
CA ILE A 163 54.97 15.81 -28.81
C ILE A 163 55.13 14.88 -27.62
N ARG A 164 54.16 14.07 -27.28
CA ARG A 164 54.23 13.14 -26.14
C ARG A 164 55.26 12.04 -26.34
N HIS A 165 55.37 11.53 -27.58
CA HIS A 165 56.41 10.57 -27.93
C HIS A 165 57.82 11.16 -27.75
N GLU A 166 58.01 12.39 -28.21
CA GLU A 166 59.28 13.07 -28.10
C GLU A 166 59.59 13.42 -26.64
N LEU A 167 58.62 13.88 -25.89
CA LEU A 167 58.71 14.16 -24.44
C LEU A 167 59.08 12.89 -23.65
N ALA A 168 58.45 11.76 -23.90
CA ALA A 168 58.78 10.48 -23.30
C ALA A 168 60.21 10.02 -23.65
N ARG A 169 60.61 10.20 -24.92
CA ARG A 169 61.96 9.88 -25.39
C ARG A 169 63.02 10.75 -24.69
N THR A 170 62.76 12.08 -24.61
CA THR A 170 63.69 13.02 -24.01
C THR A 170 63.81 12.78 -22.50
N LYS A 171 62.69 12.59 -21.76
CA LYS A 171 62.69 12.23 -20.34
C LYS A 171 63.46 10.92 -20.08
N GLY A 172 63.27 9.89 -20.94
CA GLY A 172 63.98 8.62 -20.86
C GLY A 172 65.50 8.72 -21.22
N SER A 173 65.89 9.76 -21.96
CA SER A 173 67.29 9.96 -22.31
C SER A 173 68.15 10.60 -21.19
N ILE A 174 67.53 11.41 -20.29
CA ILE A 174 68.24 12.13 -19.22
C ILE A 174 69.09 11.20 -18.35
N SER A 175 68.51 10.10 -17.88
CA SER A 175 69.27 9.14 -17.05
C SER A 175 70.42 8.49 -17.78
N ARG A 176 70.28 8.29 -19.10
CA ARG A 176 71.35 7.74 -19.96
C ARG A 176 72.44 8.77 -20.20
N ILE A 177 72.07 10.02 -20.51
CA ILE A 177 72.97 11.16 -20.68
C ILE A 177 73.78 11.36 -19.39
N LEU A 178 73.07 11.46 -18.25
CA LEU A 178 73.70 11.66 -16.95
C LEU A 178 74.64 10.51 -16.55
N GLY A 179 74.25 9.25 -16.83
CA GLY A 179 75.09 8.06 -16.60
C GLY A 179 76.30 8.02 -17.54
N GLY A 180 76.20 8.58 -18.72
CA GLY A 180 77.33 8.78 -19.65
C GLY A 180 78.33 9.80 -19.10
N ILE A 181 77.80 10.95 -18.71
CA ILE A 181 78.59 12.06 -18.17
C ILE A 181 79.28 11.62 -16.86
N LEU A 182 78.54 10.89 -15.98
CA LEU A 182 79.11 10.37 -14.73
C LEU A 182 80.29 9.41 -14.99
N ARG A 183 80.16 8.50 -15.94
CA ARG A 183 81.23 7.55 -16.32
C ARG A 183 82.48 8.29 -16.89
N SER A 184 82.28 9.27 -17.71
CA SER A 184 83.34 10.11 -18.22
C SER A 184 84.03 10.88 -17.11
N ALA A 185 83.25 11.51 -16.27
CA ALA A 185 83.77 12.26 -15.08
C ALA A 185 84.50 11.35 -14.08
N GLN A 186 84.07 10.11 -13.89
CA GLN A 186 84.72 9.10 -13.07
C GLN A 186 86.01 8.61 -13.73
N SER A 187 86.02 8.43 -15.06
CA SER A 187 87.27 8.02 -15.77
C SER A 187 88.33 9.10 -15.80
N GLU A 188 87.93 10.34 -15.82
CA GLU A 188 88.79 11.52 -15.76
C GLU A 188 89.21 11.93 -14.30
N GLY A 189 88.68 11.20 -13.33
CA GLY A 189 89.03 11.46 -11.89
C GLY A 189 88.36 12.75 -11.36
N LEU A 190 87.35 13.25 -11.99
CA LEU A 190 86.56 14.45 -11.63
C LEU A 190 85.58 14.17 -10.53
N VAL A 191 85.12 12.92 -10.42
CA VAL A 191 84.15 12.46 -9.45
C VAL A 191 84.54 11.09 -8.94
N ASP A 192 84.39 10.82 -7.65
CA ASP A 192 84.73 9.52 -7.05
C ASP A 192 83.89 8.38 -7.61
N LYS A 193 84.47 7.16 -7.63
CA LYS A 193 83.79 5.98 -8.23
C LYS A 193 82.53 5.60 -7.52
N ASP A 194 82.35 5.96 -6.28
CA ASP A 194 81.18 5.62 -5.46
C ASP A 194 80.05 6.68 -5.51
N VAL A 195 80.25 7.75 -6.28
CA VAL A 195 79.27 8.81 -6.44
C VAL A 195 78.18 8.38 -7.43
N ALA A 196 76.95 8.60 -7.00
CA ALA A 196 75.78 8.42 -7.82
C ALA A 196 75.01 9.76 -8.03
N PRO A 197 74.26 9.92 -9.14
CA PRO A 197 73.43 11.10 -9.31
C PRO A 197 72.38 11.20 -8.17
N THR A 198 72.15 12.40 -7.71
CA THR A 198 71.17 12.74 -6.67
C THR A 198 70.12 13.69 -7.12
N LEU A 199 68.91 13.61 -6.55
CA LEU A 199 67.85 14.55 -6.82
C LEU A 199 67.93 15.75 -5.87
N ARG A 200 68.04 16.97 -6.37
CA ARG A 200 67.98 18.23 -5.65
C ARG A 200 67.00 19.17 -6.35
N ASP A 201 66.01 19.68 -5.58
CA ASP A 201 64.94 20.55 -6.09
C ASP A 201 64.27 20.04 -7.39
N GLY A 202 64.02 18.67 -7.39
CA GLY A 202 63.42 18.02 -8.56
C GLY A 202 64.35 17.83 -9.76
N ARG A 203 65.67 18.10 -9.63
CA ARG A 203 66.63 17.97 -10.71
C ARG A 203 67.67 16.91 -10.39
N LEU A 204 68.10 16.18 -11.39
CA LEU A 204 69.17 15.20 -11.29
C LEU A 204 70.50 15.92 -11.41
N VAL A 205 71.29 15.90 -10.37
CA VAL A 205 72.55 16.59 -10.26
C VAL A 205 73.71 15.63 -9.89
N LEU A 206 74.89 15.99 -10.30
CA LEU A 206 76.12 15.30 -9.92
C LEU A 206 76.79 16.00 -8.73
N PRO A 207 77.04 15.26 -7.62
CA PRO A 207 77.87 15.83 -6.52
C PRO A 207 79.33 15.84 -6.92
N VAL A 208 79.94 17.06 -6.97
CA VAL A 208 81.33 17.30 -7.41
C VAL A 208 82.10 18.11 -6.39
N ALA A 209 83.46 17.92 -6.32
CA ALA A 209 84.27 18.76 -5.49
C ALA A 209 84.34 20.22 -6.02
N PRO A 210 84.25 21.29 -5.16
CA PRO A 210 84.18 22.68 -5.59
C PRO A 210 85.19 23.14 -6.62
N GLY A 211 86.40 22.63 -6.55
CA GLY A 211 87.49 22.95 -7.48
C GLY A 211 87.33 22.36 -8.89
N LEU A 212 86.45 21.37 -9.02
CA LEU A 212 86.26 20.61 -10.29
C LEU A 212 85.03 21.05 -11.01
N LYS A 213 84.15 21.88 -10.41
CA LYS A 213 82.82 22.30 -10.99
C LYS A 213 82.94 22.89 -12.39
N ARG A 214 84.02 23.59 -12.75
CA ARG A 214 84.23 24.20 -14.09
C ARG A 214 84.56 23.14 -15.18
N LYS A 215 85.06 21.93 -14.81
CA LYS A 215 85.39 20.87 -15.79
C LYS A 215 84.20 20.08 -16.27
N ILE A 216 83.14 19.96 -15.46
CA ILE A 216 81.93 19.25 -15.83
C ILE A 216 81.00 20.13 -16.69
N GLY A 217 81.16 21.45 -16.67
CA GLY A 217 80.31 22.36 -17.42
C GLY A 217 78.85 22.16 -17.08
N GLY A 218 78.18 23.22 -16.56
CA GLY A 218 76.79 23.10 -16.17
C GLY A 218 76.38 24.19 -15.14
N ILE A 219 75.18 24.02 -14.57
CA ILE A 219 74.61 24.93 -13.57
C ILE A 219 74.78 24.32 -12.16
N VAL A 220 75.26 25.14 -11.25
CA VAL A 220 75.32 24.79 -9.82
C VAL A 220 73.97 25.10 -9.18
N HIS A 221 73.30 24.07 -8.60
CA HIS A 221 72.04 24.24 -7.94
C HIS A 221 72.17 24.35 -6.42
N ASP A 222 73.14 23.63 -5.82
CA ASP A 222 73.23 23.60 -4.37
C ASP A 222 74.68 23.35 -3.94
N GLU A 223 75.01 23.68 -2.68
CA GLU A 223 76.27 23.30 -2.04
C GLU A 223 76.00 22.59 -0.73
N SER A 224 76.80 21.58 -0.40
CA SER A 224 76.68 20.90 0.86
C SER A 224 76.99 21.85 2.02
N ALA A 225 76.26 21.62 3.18
CA ALA A 225 76.49 22.47 4.37
C ALA A 225 77.96 22.64 4.85
N SER A 226 78.86 21.72 4.46
CA SER A 226 80.25 21.75 4.71
C SER A 226 81.09 22.42 3.61
N GLY A 227 80.46 22.88 2.52
CA GLY A 227 81.18 23.44 1.38
C GLY A 227 82.02 22.45 0.59
N ARG A 228 82.08 21.17 0.93
CA ARG A 228 82.96 20.16 0.32
C ARG A 228 82.43 19.55 -0.97
N THR A 229 81.12 19.70 -1.23
CA THR A 229 80.38 19.15 -2.43
C THR A 229 79.51 20.20 -3.01
N VAL A 230 79.59 20.36 -4.32
CA VAL A 230 78.68 21.21 -5.13
C VAL A 230 77.85 20.29 -6.02
N TYR A 231 76.58 20.60 -6.10
CA TYR A 231 75.69 19.84 -6.93
C TYR A 231 75.52 20.53 -8.30
N VAL A 232 76.05 19.89 -9.33
CA VAL A 232 76.11 20.42 -10.67
C VAL A 232 75.11 19.69 -11.56
N GLU A 233 74.26 20.41 -12.24
CA GLU A 233 73.43 19.89 -13.36
C GLU A 233 74.28 20.10 -14.65
N PRO A 234 74.69 18.99 -15.32
CA PRO A 234 75.52 19.13 -16.55
C PRO A 234 74.75 19.86 -17.66
N ALA A 235 75.53 20.61 -18.53
CA ALA A 235 74.93 21.41 -19.62
C ALA A 235 74.01 20.62 -20.52
N GLU A 236 74.36 19.37 -20.87
CA GLU A 236 73.51 18.49 -21.73
C GLU A 236 72.19 18.11 -21.03
N VAL A 237 72.22 17.98 -19.67
CA VAL A 237 71.02 17.71 -18.87
C VAL A 237 70.15 19.00 -18.79
N VAL A 238 70.77 20.18 -18.65
CA VAL A 238 70.07 21.45 -18.67
C VAL A 238 69.36 21.65 -20.02
N GLU A 239 70.03 21.36 -21.16
CA GLU A 239 69.44 21.44 -22.50
C GLU A 239 68.26 20.46 -22.66
N ALA A 240 68.42 19.20 -22.17
CA ALA A 240 67.36 18.22 -22.21
C ALA A 240 66.16 18.66 -21.33
N ASN A 241 66.42 19.23 -20.15
CA ASN A 241 65.34 19.74 -19.28
C ASN A 241 64.66 20.99 -19.87
N ASN A 242 65.37 21.87 -20.57
CA ASN A 242 64.79 23.01 -21.28
C ASN A 242 63.93 22.53 -22.44
N HIS A 243 64.40 21.55 -23.21
CA HIS A 243 63.62 20.96 -24.29
C HIS A 243 62.33 20.25 -23.77
N ILE A 244 62.44 19.56 -22.61
CA ILE A 244 61.23 19.02 -21.92
C ILE A 244 60.22 20.14 -21.63
N ARG A 245 60.68 21.28 -21.10
CA ARG A 245 59.76 22.39 -20.79
C ARG A 245 59.15 23.01 -22.02
N GLU A 246 59.88 23.09 -23.13
CA GLU A 246 59.36 23.51 -24.42
C GLU A 246 58.28 22.56 -24.90
N LEU A 247 58.56 21.25 -24.83
CA LEU A 247 57.60 20.21 -25.22
C LEU A 247 56.39 20.20 -24.28
N GLU A 248 56.53 20.38 -22.97
CA GLU A 248 55.43 20.52 -22.03
C GLU A 248 54.58 21.77 -22.28
N SER A 249 55.21 22.85 -22.74
CA SER A 249 54.50 24.06 -23.17
C SER A 249 53.73 23.81 -24.47
N ASP A 250 54.35 23.13 -25.44
CA ASP A 250 53.73 22.80 -26.72
C ASP A 250 52.59 21.80 -26.54
N GLU A 251 52.77 20.83 -25.64
CA GLU A 251 51.69 19.93 -25.26
C GLU A 251 50.46 20.70 -24.71
N ARG A 252 50.67 21.63 -23.78
CA ARG A 252 49.57 22.45 -23.24
C ARG A 252 48.88 23.30 -24.33
N HIS A 253 49.65 23.91 -25.22
CA HIS A 253 49.12 24.68 -26.33
C HIS A 253 48.29 23.82 -27.30
N GLU A 254 48.76 22.61 -27.59
CA GLU A 254 48.04 21.68 -28.47
C GLU A 254 46.76 21.15 -27.78
N ILE A 255 46.81 20.84 -26.51
CA ILE A 255 45.63 20.49 -25.72
C ILE A 255 44.56 21.61 -25.75
N ILE A 256 44.97 22.85 -25.46
CA ILE A 256 44.07 24.01 -25.55
C ILE A 256 43.50 24.18 -26.96
N ARG A 257 44.27 23.92 -28.00
CA ARG A 257 43.81 23.99 -29.39
C ARG A 257 42.73 22.94 -29.65
N ILE A 258 42.93 21.70 -29.19
CA ILE A 258 41.97 20.59 -29.31
C ILE A 258 40.67 20.92 -28.56
N LEU A 259 40.79 21.39 -27.31
CA LEU A 259 39.64 21.77 -26.48
C LEU A 259 38.85 22.95 -27.09
N LYS A 260 39.55 23.96 -27.66
CA LYS A 260 38.86 25.07 -28.36
C LYS A 260 38.13 24.62 -29.62
N GLN A 261 38.73 23.73 -30.39
CA GLN A 261 38.04 23.18 -31.56
C GLN A 261 36.79 22.42 -31.16
N MET A 262 36.86 21.54 -30.16
CA MET A 262 35.71 20.83 -29.65
C MET A 262 34.66 21.80 -29.08
N ALA A 263 35.07 22.87 -28.44
CA ALA A 263 34.18 23.90 -27.93
C ALA A 263 33.41 24.62 -29.05
N ASP A 264 34.08 24.90 -30.18
CA ASP A 264 33.46 25.51 -31.35
C ASP A 264 32.43 24.57 -32.00
N ASP A 265 32.70 23.25 -31.99
CA ASP A 265 31.78 22.21 -32.50
C ASP A 265 30.54 22.05 -31.59
N ILE A 266 30.70 22.18 -30.29
CA ILE A 266 29.60 22.05 -29.28
C ILE A 266 28.76 23.34 -29.18
N ARG A 267 29.36 24.51 -29.34
CA ARG A 267 28.72 25.83 -29.10
C ARG A 267 27.38 26.03 -29.81
N PRO A 268 27.16 25.62 -31.05
CA PRO A 268 25.86 25.74 -31.71
C PRO A 268 24.73 24.98 -31.01
N HIS A 269 25.08 23.91 -30.29
CA HIS A 269 24.14 23.00 -29.62
C HIS A 269 23.89 23.33 -28.16
N THR A 270 24.40 24.45 -27.66
CA THR A 270 24.34 24.78 -26.20
C THR A 270 22.91 24.82 -25.66
N GLU A 271 21.95 25.39 -26.43
CA GLU A 271 20.55 25.46 -25.99
C GLU A 271 19.89 24.08 -25.94
N GLU A 272 20.14 23.25 -26.93
CA GLU A 272 19.65 21.89 -27.03
C GLU A 272 20.21 21.02 -25.90
N ILE A 273 21.50 21.22 -25.56
CA ILE A 273 22.17 20.52 -24.44
C ILE A 273 21.54 20.92 -23.10
N LEU A 274 21.28 22.22 -22.88
CA LEU A 274 20.64 22.71 -21.66
C LEU A 274 19.22 22.15 -21.52
N PHE A 275 18.44 22.11 -22.59
CA PHE A 275 17.12 21.52 -22.63
C PHE A 275 17.16 20.01 -22.30
N SER A 276 18.14 19.30 -22.86
CA SER A 276 18.35 17.87 -22.57
C SER A 276 18.73 17.61 -21.14
N GLN A 277 19.44 18.54 -20.50
CA GLN A 277 19.77 18.47 -19.09
C GLN A 277 18.53 18.66 -18.19
N ASP A 278 17.61 19.55 -18.55
CA ASP A 278 16.33 19.71 -17.86
C ASP A 278 15.48 18.45 -17.94
N PHE A 279 15.46 17.77 -19.09
CA PHE A 279 14.84 16.46 -19.25
C PHE A 279 15.44 15.41 -18.30
N LEU A 280 16.76 15.32 -18.20
CA LEU A 280 17.41 14.39 -17.26
C LEU A 280 17.05 14.69 -15.80
N ALA A 281 16.91 15.97 -15.45
CA ALA A 281 16.45 16.38 -14.12
C ALA A 281 15.01 15.92 -13.84
N ASP A 282 14.12 15.97 -14.86
CA ASP A 282 12.76 15.48 -14.74
C ASP A 282 12.71 13.95 -14.61
N ILE A 283 13.53 13.22 -15.36
CA ILE A 283 13.66 11.75 -15.24
C ILE A 283 14.21 11.35 -13.87
N ASP A 284 15.26 12.02 -13.35
CA ASP A 284 15.79 11.78 -12.01
C ASP A 284 14.72 12.02 -10.93
N PHE A 285 13.94 13.06 -11.08
CA PHE A 285 12.83 13.37 -10.19
C PHE A 285 11.74 12.28 -10.22
N VAL A 286 11.33 11.80 -11.40
CA VAL A 286 10.37 10.70 -11.53
C VAL A 286 10.95 9.40 -10.97
N HIS A 287 12.22 9.13 -11.21
CA HIS A 287 12.93 7.99 -10.63
C HIS A 287 12.94 8.03 -9.09
N ALA A 288 13.21 9.19 -8.50
CA ALA A 288 13.16 9.38 -7.06
C ALA A 288 11.75 9.17 -6.48
N LYS A 289 10.69 9.68 -7.17
CA LYS A 289 9.29 9.44 -6.81
C LYS A 289 8.93 7.97 -6.86
N ALA A 290 9.32 7.25 -7.91
CA ALA A 290 9.07 5.82 -8.06
C ALA A 290 9.78 5.00 -6.96
N SER A 291 11.04 5.31 -6.67
CA SER A 291 11.82 4.70 -5.60
C SER A 291 11.18 4.91 -4.22
N LEU A 292 10.67 6.13 -3.96
CA LEU A 292 9.93 6.43 -2.74
C LEU A 292 8.62 5.63 -2.67
N SER A 293 7.85 5.63 -3.77
CA SER A 293 6.58 4.89 -3.89
C SER A 293 6.76 3.40 -3.60
N GLU A 294 7.79 2.76 -4.14
CA GLU A 294 8.14 1.37 -3.87
C GLU A 294 8.49 1.14 -2.39
N SER A 295 9.36 1.98 -1.82
CA SER A 295 9.83 1.82 -0.44
C SER A 295 8.70 1.93 0.58
N MET A 296 7.68 2.71 0.30
CA MET A 296 6.48 2.92 1.11
C MET A 296 5.31 2.00 0.69
N GLN A 297 5.47 1.19 -0.37
CA GLN A 297 4.40 0.38 -0.96
C GLN A 297 3.18 1.23 -1.28
N CYS A 298 3.39 2.31 -2.01
CA CYS A 298 2.33 3.22 -2.43
C CYS A 298 1.58 2.67 -3.65
N ALA A 299 0.29 3.03 -3.72
CA ALA A 299 -0.50 2.96 -4.94
C ALA A 299 -0.46 4.32 -5.66
N GLU A 300 -0.71 4.30 -6.95
CA GLU A 300 -0.88 5.45 -7.83
C GLU A 300 -2.36 5.55 -8.24
N PRO A 301 -3.25 6.06 -7.37
CA PRO A 301 -4.67 6.09 -7.65
C PRO A 301 -5.00 7.09 -8.76
N GLN A 302 -6.04 6.81 -9.53
CA GLN A 302 -6.60 7.77 -10.47
C GLN A 302 -7.32 8.88 -9.71
N VAL A 303 -6.91 10.12 -9.94
CA VAL A 303 -7.46 11.31 -9.28
C VAL A 303 -8.60 11.89 -10.10
N THR A 304 -9.76 12.12 -9.45
CA THR A 304 -10.91 12.77 -10.06
C THR A 304 -10.91 14.28 -9.81
N ALA A 305 -11.43 15.05 -10.75
CA ALA A 305 -11.57 16.51 -10.59
C ALA A 305 -12.59 16.92 -9.50
N THR A 306 -13.51 16.02 -9.15
CA THR A 306 -14.48 16.25 -8.08
C THR A 306 -13.88 15.85 -6.73
N PRO A 307 -14.06 16.66 -5.68
CA PRO A 307 -13.61 16.30 -4.33
C PRO A 307 -14.22 14.99 -3.85
N ILE A 308 -13.37 14.07 -3.38
CA ILE A 308 -13.75 12.81 -2.73
C ILE A 308 -12.55 12.26 -1.97
N ILE A 309 -12.78 11.67 -0.82
CA ILE A 309 -11.82 10.84 -0.09
C ILE A 309 -12.53 9.53 0.24
N ASP A 310 -12.10 8.44 -0.39
CA ASP A 310 -12.60 7.11 -0.09
C ASP A 310 -11.39 6.17 -0.08
N TRP A 311 -10.70 6.16 1.07
CA TRP A 311 -9.44 5.45 1.22
C TRP A 311 -9.58 4.22 2.09
N THR A 312 -9.14 3.12 1.53
CA THR A 312 -9.07 1.84 2.20
C THR A 312 -7.62 1.55 2.59
N ARG A 313 -7.40 1.16 3.84
CA ARG A 313 -6.10 0.77 4.39
C ARG A 313 -5.01 1.84 4.24
N ALA A 314 -5.37 3.11 4.36
CA ALA A 314 -4.41 4.21 4.32
C ALA A 314 -3.41 4.10 5.49
N ARG A 315 -2.12 4.21 5.20
CA ARG A 315 -1.04 4.13 6.18
C ARG A 315 -0.32 5.45 6.29
N HIS A 316 0.00 5.88 7.51
CA HIS A 316 0.81 7.09 7.71
C HIS A 316 2.29 6.75 7.47
N PRO A 317 2.92 7.24 6.38
CA PRO A 317 4.23 6.77 5.96
C PRO A 317 5.33 7.01 7.01
N LEU A 318 5.36 8.18 7.62
CA LEU A 318 6.37 8.53 8.63
C LEU A 318 6.18 7.74 9.93
N LEU A 319 4.94 7.52 10.35
CA LEU A 319 4.66 6.71 11.53
C LEU A 319 5.05 5.25 11.29
N GLU A 320 4.74 4.70 10.12
CA GLU A 320 5.12 3.35 9.74
C GLU A 320 6.64 3.15 9.78
N GLN A 321 7.38 4.14 9.26
CA GLN A 321 8.84 4.10 9.27
C GLN A 321 9.41 4.13 10.70
N ARG A 322 8.88 5.02 11.56
CA ARG A 322 9.29 5.12 12.97
C ARG A 322 9.00 3.84 13.75
N LEU A 323 7.84 3.21 13.51
CA LEU A 323 7.49 1.95 14.14
C LEU A 323 8.37 0.78 13.67
N LYS A 324 8.79 0.76 12.40
CA LYS A 324 9.74 -0.23 11.87
C LYS A 324 11.16 -0.07 12.45
N GLN A 325 11.59 1.16 12.74
CA GLN A 325 12.91 1.45 13.31
C GLN A 325 13.00 1.11 14.80
N ASN A 326 11.90 1.18 15.55
CA ASN A 326 11.86 0.86 16.97
C ASN A 326 11.77 -0.66 17.19
N SER A 327 12.94 -1.32 17.20
CA SER A 327 13.10 -2.79 17.26
C SER A 327 12.66 -3.45 18.58
N ALA A 328 12.34 -2.70 19.64
CA ALA A 328 12.05 -3.27 20.95
C ALA A 328 10.65 -3.92 21.05
N THR A 329 9.67 -3.47 20.29
CA THR A 329 8.35 -4.08 20.16
C THR A 329 7.78 -3.72 18.79
N PRO A 330 7.75 -4.64 17.82
CA PRO A 330 7.13 -4.36 16.52
C PRO A 330 5.61 -4.26 16.70
N SER A 331 5.14 -3.06 17.04
CA SER A 331 3.71 -2.77 16.98
C SER A 331 3.35 -2.52 15.52
N ALA A 332 2.48 -3.34 14.97
CA ALA A 332 1.98 -3.17 13.62
C ALA A 332 1.16 -1.88 13.53
N LEU A 333 1.45 -1.06 12.52
CA LEU A 333 0.61 0.10 12.21
C LEU A 333 -0.82 -0.36 11.88
N VAL A 334 -1.80 0.26 12.49
CA VAL A 334 -3.21 0.04 12.16
C VAL A 334 -3.60 0.96 10.99
N PRO A 335 -3.97 0.40 9.84
CA PRO A 335 -4.37 1.21 8.69
C PRO A 335 -5.69 1.97 8.92
N LEU A 336 -5.79 3.17 8.34
CA LEU A 336 -6.97 4.01 8.37
C LEU A 336 -7.90 3.69 7.20
N ASN A 337 -9.20 3.52 7.49
CA ASN A 337 -10.26 3.57 6.48
C ASN A 337 -11.03 4.86 6.70
N ILE A 338 -11.12 5.73 5.68
CA ILE A 338 -11.79 7.02 5.77
C ILE A 338 -12.59 7.28 4.50
N GLU A 339 -13.81 7.78 4.68
CA GLU A 339 -14.72 8.09 3.60
C GLU A 339 -15.32 9.49 3.80
N LEU A 340 -15.12 10.37 2.81
CA LEU A 340 -15.81 11.65 2.64
C LEU A 340 -16.42 11.66 1.24
N THR A 341 -17.73 11.78 1.17
CA THR A 341 -18.49 11.76 -0.09
C THR A 341 -19.38 13.00 -0.19
N THR A 342 -20.06 13.17 -1.30
CA THR A 342 -21.02 14.27 -1.47
C THR A 342 -22.12 14.28 -0.42
N ASP A 343 -22.49 13.09 0.09
CA ASP A 343 -23.52 12.92 1.10
C ASP A 343 -22.99 13.19 2.52
N ASN A 344 -21.69 12.95 2.77
CA ASN A 344 -21.01 13.14 4.04
C ASN A 344 -19.67 13.85 3.81
N ARG A 345 -19.73 15.18 3.64
CA ARG A 345 -18.54 16.00 3.35
C ARG A 345 -17.68 16.28 4.56
N ILE A 346 -18.27 16.33 5.75
CA ILE A 346 -17.57 16.63 7.00
C ILE A 346 -17.66 15.42 7.92
N LEU A 347 -16.52 14.98 8.44
CA LEU A 347 -16.41 13.88 9.39
C LEU A 347 -15.97 14.42 10.76
N ILE A 348 -16.81 14.24 11.77
CA ILE A 348 -16.51 14.61 13.16
C ILE A 348 -15.98 13.39 13.89
N ILE A 349 -14.70 13.38 14.22
CA ILE A 349 -14.05 12.26 14.92
C ILE A 349 -14.02 12.53 16.42
N SER A 350 -14.58 11.60 17.19
CA SER A 350 -14.57 11.63 18.64
C SER A 350 -13.96 10.33 19.23
N GLY A 351 -13.63 10.37 20.51
CA GLY A 351 -12.99 9.25 21.20
C GLY A 351 -11.90 9.70 22.18
N PRO A 352 -11.16 8.77 22.81
CA PRO A 352 -10.08 9.09 23.75
C PRO A 352 -8.92 9.81 23.05
N ASN A 353 -8.16 10.67 23.80
CA ASN A 353 -7.02 11.40 23.23
C ASN A 353 -5.94 10.47 22.70
N ALA A 354 -5.63 9.41 23.42
CA ALA A 354 -4.68 8.38 22.98
C ALA A 354 -5.21 7.46 21.86
N GLY A 355 -6.45 7.69 21.36
CA GLY A 355 -7.09 6.84 20.35
C GLY A 355 -6.59 7.00 18.91
N GLY A 356 -5.74 8.00 18.63
CA GLY A 356 -5.18 8.25 17.29
C GLY A 356 -5.96 9.28 16.45
N LYS A 357 -6.81 10.13 17.05
CA LYS A 357 -7.59 11.17 16.36
C LYS A 357 -6.70 12.10 15.52
N SER A 358 -5.70 12.72 16.14
CA SER A 358 -4.77 13.64 15.49
C SER A 358 -3.91 12.94 14.42
N VAL A 359 -3.59 11.65 14.61
CA VAL A 359 -2.89 10.84 13.61
C VAL A 359 -3.78 10.62 12.38
N CYS A 360 -5.07 10.30 12.58
CA CYS A 360 -6.04 10.18 11.50
C CYS A 360 -6.11 11.46 10.66
N LEU A 361 -6.22 12.60 11.33
CA LEU A 361 -6.30 13.93 10.71
C LEU A 361 -5.01 14.27 9.95
N LYS A 362 -3.82 14.08 10.58
CA LYS A 362 -2.52 14.27 9.92
C LYS A 362 -2.33 13.33 8.73
N THR A 363 -2.78 12.08 8.85
CA THR A 363 -2.72 11.12 7.74
C THR A 363 -3.53 11.62 6.55
N THR A 364 -4.75 12.11 6.80
CA THR A 364 -5.61 12.66 5.74
C THR A 364 -4.95 13.86 5.05
N GLY A 365 -4.42 14.82 5.83
CA GLY A 365 -3.72 15.98 5.27
C GLY A 365 -2.47 15.63 4.49
N LEU A 366 -1.61 14.77 5.05
CA LEU A 366 -0.36 14.36 4.42
C LEU A 366 -0.60 13.60 3.11
N LEU A 367 -1.46 12.60 3.10
CA LEU A 367 -1.71 11.78 1.91
C LEU A 367 -2.40 12.60 0.81
N GLN A 368 -3.37 13.46 1.16
CA GLN A 368 -4.01 14.34 0.17
C GLN A 368 -3.01 15.32 -0.45
N TYR A 369 -2.12 15.87 0.37
CA TYR A 369 -1.07 16.76 -0.12
C TYR A 369 -0.05 16.04 -1.00
N MET A 370 0.36 14.82 -0.61
CA MET A 370 1.26 13.96 -1.41
C MET A 370 0.69 13.72 -2.81
N VAL A 371 -0.59 13.30 -2.91
CA VAL A 371 -1.25 13.08 -4.20
C VAL A 371 -1.20 14.32 -5.07
N GLN A 372 -1.56 15.47 -4.51
CA GLN A 372 -1.61 16.73 -5.25
C GLN A 372 -0.22 17.38 -5.46
N CYS A 373 0.83 16.78 -4.93
CA CYS A 373 2.22 17.00 -5.35
C CYS A 373 2.70 15.96 -6.38
N GLY A 374 1.82 15.13 -6.91
CA GLY A 374 2.14 14.09 -7.89
C GLY A 374 2.97 12.96 -7.30
N LEU A 375 2.68 12.54 -6.06
CA LEU A 375 3.31 11.41 -5.38
C LEU A 375 2.30 10.30 -5.14
N GLY A 376 2.72 9.05 -5.30
CA GLY A 376 1.94 7.90 -4.84
C GLY A 376 1.68 7.93 -3.34
N ILE A 377 0.62 7.28 -2.90
CA ILE A 377 0.22 7.22 -1.48
C ILE A 377 0.04 5.78 -1.01
N PRO A 378 0.37 5.48 0.26
CA PRO A 378 0.26 4.13 0.82
C PRO A 378 -1.20 3.78 1.20
N VAL A 379 -2.01 3.48 0.19
CA VAL A 379 -3.42 3.06 0.30
C VAL A 379 -3.65 1.78 -0.51
N ASP A 380 -4.82 1.14 -0.35
CA ASP A 380 -5.25 0.03 -1.21
C ASP A 380 -5.60 0.56 -2.62
N GLU A 381 -5.33 -0.22 -3.66
CA GLU A 381 -5.58 0.15 -5.08
C GLU A 381 -7.04 0.50 -5.39
N ARG A 382 -7.99 0.07 -4.55
CA ARG A 382 -9.42 0.38 -4.70
C ARG A 382 -9.80 1.74 -4.17
N SER A 383 -8.86 2.46 -3.56
CA SER A 383 -9.11 3.78 -3.00
C SER A 383 -9.43 4.78 -4.10
N ARG A 384 -10.41 5.65 -3.83
CA ARG A 384 -10.81 6.73 -4.72
C ARG A 384 -10.32 8.04 -4.15
N VAL A 385 -9.70 8.86 -4.99
CA VAL A 385 -9.09 10.13 -4.61
C VAL A 385 -9.64 11.23 -5.47
N GLY A 386 -10.13 12.28 -4.84
CA GLY A 386 -10.55 13.51 -5.51
C GLY A 386 -9.56 14.65 -5.26
N MET A 387 -9.68 15.67 -6.08
CA MET A 387 -8.84 16.86 -6.01
C MET A 387 -9.52 17.97 -5.21
N PHE A 388 -8.76 18.64 -4.34
CA PHE A 388 -9.17 19.84 -3.65
C PHE A 388 -8.38 21.05 -4.18
N LYS A 389 -9.04 22.21 -4.28
CA LYS A 389 -8.35 23.45 -4.65
C LYS A 389 -7.60 24.09 -3.49
N ASP A 390 -8.13 23.89 -2.29
CA ASP A 390 -7.60 24.48 -1.07
C ASP A 390 -7.54 23.42 0.03
N ILE A 391 -6.46 23.42 0.81
CA ILE A 391 -6.33 22.63 2.03
C ILE A 391 -5.95 23.56 3.16
N MET A 392 -6.75 23.55 4.23
CA MET A 392 -6.57 24.41 5.38
C MET A 392 -6.51 23.56 6.65
N ILE A 393 -5.51 23.80 7.49
CA ILE A 393 -5.33 23.02 8.71
C ILE A 393 -5.25 23.92 9.94
N ASP A 394 -5.80 23.41 11.04
CA ASP A 394 -5.60 23.93 12.40
C ASP A 394 -5.22 22.74 13.30
N ILE A 395 -3.90 22.44 13.34
CA ILE A 395 -3.34 21.28 14.02
C ILE A 395 -2.16 21.72 14.89
N GLY A 396 -2.15 21.28 16.15
CA GLY A 396 -1.09 21.52 17.12
C GLY A 396 -1.19 22.86 17.83
N ASP A 397 -0.57 22.97 19.02
CA ASP A 397 -0.55 24.16 19.84
C ASP A 397 0.44 25.17 19.25
N GLU A 398 -0.06 26.31 18.84
CA GLU A 398 0.76 27.46 18.43
C GLU A 398 1.25 28.22 19.69
N GLN A 399 2.10 27.59 20.48
CA GLN A 399 2.84 28.29 21.52
C GLN A 399 4.11 28.89 20.91
N SER A 400 3.98 29.95 20.12
CA SER A 400 5.14 30.78 19.77
C SER A 400 5.37 31.78 20.87
N LEU A 401 6.56 31.80 21.44
CA LEU A 401 7.01 32.81 22.41
C LEU A 401 7.00 34.26 21.84
N GLU A 402 6.76 34.39 20.54
CA GLU A 402 6.77 35.69 19.83
C GLU A 402 5.37 36.29 19.66
N ASN A 403 4.29 35.52 19.82
CA ASN A 403 2.92 36.02 19.77
C ASN A 403 2.24 35.80 21.12
N ASP A 404 1.93 36.87 21.81
CA ASP A 404 1.17 36.94 23.09
C ASP A 404 -0.29 36.46 22.97
N LEU A 405 -0.66 35.78 21.86
CA LEU A 405 -2.00 35.23 21.63
C LEU A 405 -2.18 33.94 22.42
N SER A 406 -3.20 33.89 23.23
CA SER A 406 -3.67 32.64 23.82
C SER A 406 -3.96 31.60 22.72
N THR A 407 -3.71 30.33 22.97
CA THR A 407 -3.99 29.18 22.05
C THR A 407 -5.41 29.30 21.45
N TYR A 408 -6.40 29.71 22.26
CA TYR A 408 -7.77 29.89 21.78
C TYR A 408 -7.90 31.04 20.75
N SER A 409 -7.19 32.13 20.95
CA SER A 409 -7.23 33.26 20.01
C SER A 409 -6.61 32.88 18.66
N SER A 410 -5.56 32.09 18.67
CA SER A 410 -4.93 31.56 17.44
C SER A 410 -5.89 30.65 16.69
N HIS A 411 -6.57 29.70 17.36
CA HIS A 411 -7.62 28.88 16.76
C HIS A 411 -8.76 29.71 16.15
N LEU A 412 -9.24 30.74 16.85
CA LEU A 412 -10.27 31.64 16.33
C LEU A 412 -9.80 32.41 15.08
N LEU A 413 -8.55 32.86 15.06
CA LEU A 413 -7.98 33.53 13.89
C LEU A 413 -7.90 32.60 12.69
N ASN A 414 -7.47 31.36 12.90
CA ASN A 414 -7.45 30.31 11.88
C ASN A 414 -8.87 30.04 11.35
N MET A 415 -9.85 29.86 12.23
CA MET A 415 -11.26 29.66 11.85
C MET A 415 -11.80 30.83 11.05
N LYS A 416 -11.50 32.07 11.46
CA LYS A 416 -11.88 33.29 10.72
C LYS A 416 -11.31 33.31 9.29
N ASN A 417 -10.04 32.90 9.12
CA ASN A 417 -9.41 32.78 7.80
C ASN A 417 -10.02 31.66 6.96
N MET A 418 -10.26 30.50 7.57
CA MET A 418 -10.93 29.38 6.92
C MET A 418 -12.34 29.71 6.46
N LEU A 419 -13.15 30.38 7.31
CA LEU A 419 -14.50 30.82 6.97
C LEU A 419 -14.57 31.80 5.79
N LYS A 420 -13.56 32.68 5.65
CA LYS A 420 -13.51 33.62 4.53
C LYS A 420 -13.25 32.97 3.19
N GLN A 421 -12.57 31.82 3.18
CA GLN A 421 -12.03 31.20 1.99
C GLN A 421 -12.71 29.87 1.68
N ALA A 422 -13.45 29.27 2.63
CA ALA A 422 -14.13 28.01 2.48
C ALA A 422 -15.10 28.02 1.28
N ASN A 423 -14.98 27.03 0.43
CA ASN A 423 -15.76 26.80 -0.78
C ASN A 423 -15.95 25.27 -1.01
N PRO A 424 -16.80 24.83 -1.96
CA PRO A 424 -17.06 23.41 -2.18
C PRO A 424 -15.86 22.56 -2.62
N SER A 425 -14.71 23.17 -2.88
CA SER A 425 -13.46 22.48 -3.20
C SER A 425 -12.39 22.62 -2.12
N THR A 426 -12.76 23.06 -0.92
CA THR A 426 -11.86 23.27 0.22
C THR A 426 -11.93 22.08 1.17
N LEU A 427 -10.75 21.51 1.54
CA LEU A 427 -10.60 20.53 2.62
C LEU A 427 -10.12 21.23 3.89
N ILE A 428 -10.85 21.09 4.99
CA ILE A 428 -10.58 21.67 6.28
C ILE A 428 -10.23 20.56 7.28
N LEU A 429 -9.11 20.71 7.98
CA LEU A 429 -8.63 19.73 8.96
C LEU A 429 -8.40 20.46 10.30
N ILE A 430 -9.24 20.19 11.30
CA ILE A 430 -9.18 20.87 12.60
C ILE A 430 -9.03 19.84 13.72
N ASP A 431 -8.01 20.01 14.53
CA ASP A 431 -7.80 19.19 15.74
C ASP A 431 -8.37 19.89 16.97
N GLU A 432 -8.99 19.14 17.86
CA GLU A 432 -9.58 19.59 19.11
C GLU A 432 -10.51 20.82 18.98
N PHE A 433 -11.42 20.79 18.02
CA PHE A 433 -12.27 21.91 17.64
C PHE A 433 -13.06 22.49 18.82
N GLY A 434 -12.88 23.79 19.09
CA GLY A 434 -13.57 24.55 20.10
C GLY A 434 -12.89 24.56 21.48
N THR A 435 -11.75 23.85 21.66
CA THR A 435 -11.02 23.80 22.93
C THR A 435 -10.27 25.11 23.23
N GLY A 436 -9.80 25.26 24.48
CA GLY A 436 -8.98 26.40 24.92
C GLY A 436 -9.77 27.54 25.60
N THR A 437 -11.10 27.41 25.79
CA THR A 437 -11.95 28.36 26.50
C THR A 437 -13.01 27.63 27.35
N GLU A 438 -13.94 28.39 27.97
CA GLU A 438 -15.06 27.81 28.68
C GLU A 438 -15.87 26.88 27.77
N PRO A 439 -16.14 25.64 28.21
CA PRO A 439 -16.67 24.59 27.34
C PRO A 439 -17.99 24.90 26.63
N ASN A 440 -18.92 25.57 27.30
CA ASN A 440 -20.22 25.89 26.70
C ASN A 440 -20.09 26.97 25.61
N ILE A 441 -19.27 27.99 25.84
CA ILE A 441 -19.03 29.08 24.89
C ILE A 441 -18.21 28.55 23.71
N GLY A 442 -17.12 27.80 23.98
CA GLY A 442 -16.29 27.17 22.96
C GLY A 442 -17.08 26.25 22.06
N GLY A 443 -17.91 25.41 22.65
CA GLY A 443 -18.80 24.49 21.94
C GLY A 443 -19.83 25.20 21.06
N ALA A 444 -20.47 26.24 21.55
CA ALA A 444 -21.46 27.03 20.79
C ALA A 444 -20.83 27.78 19.60
N ILE A 445 -19.64 28.35 19.78
CA ILE A 445 -18.89 28.99 18.69
C ILE A 445 -18.49 27.97 17.64
N ALA A 446 -17.93 26.81 18.06
CA ALA A 446 -17.54 25.74 17.16
C ALA A 446 -18.72 25.21 16.34
N GLU A 447 -19.90 25.00 16.95
CA GLU A 447 -21.13 24.58 16.26
C GLU A 447 -21.58 25.62 15.24
N SER A 448 -21.55 26.89 15.58
CA SER A 448 -21.92 28.00 14.68
C SER A 448 -20.97 28.08 13.48
N VAL A 449 -19.66 27.88 13.70
CA VAL A 449 -18.62 27.85 12.65
C VAL A 449 -18.81 26.61 11.77
N LEU A 450 -19.08 25.44 12.34
CA LEU A 450 -19.36 24.19 11.61
C LEU A 450 -20.56 24.35 10.68
N GLY A 451 -21.66 24.98 11.17
CA GLY A 451 -22.83 25.27 10.36
C GLY A 451 -22.51 26.16 9.15
N LYS A 452 -21.57 27.10 9.30
CA LYS A 452 -21.10 27.93 8.19
C LYS A 452 -20.23 27.16 7.21
N PHE A 453 -19.33 26.27 7.65
CA PHE A 453 -18.57 25.39 6.77
C PHE A 453 -19.49 24.49 5.95
N LEU A 454 -20.51 23.92 6.59
CA LEU A 454 -21.51 23.12 5.92
C LEU A 454 -22.29 23.94 4.86
N ALA A 455 -22.70 25.15 5.19
CA ALA A 455 -23.40 26.04 4.27
C ALA A 455 -22.53 26.48 3.07
N HIS A 456 -21.22 26.64 3.26
CA HIS A 456 -20.28 26.91 2.18
C HIS A 456 -19.94 25.65 1.34
N GLY A 457 -20.45 24.50 1.71
CA GLY A 457 -20.20 23.23 1.03
C GLY A 457 -18.78 22.67 1.24
N ALA A 458 -18.05 23.14 2.23
CA ALA A 458 -16.68 22.71 2.53
C ALA A 458 -16.62 21.22 2.93
N TRP A 459 -15.48 20.61 2.70
CA TRP A 459 -15.14 19.26 3.13
C TRP A 459 -14.27 19.33 4.37
N GLY A 460 -14.35 18.33 5.24
CA GLY A 460 -13.49 18.41 6.42
C GLY A 460 -13.39 17.15 7.26
N VAL A 461 -12.30 17.07 8.01
CA VAL A 461 -12.13 16.11 9.12
C VAL A 461 -11.86 16.94 10.37
N ILE A 462 -12.69 16.78 11.37
CA ILE A 462 -12.67 17.59 12.58
C ILE A 462 -12.65 16.69 13.79
N THR A 463 -11.69 16.87 14.70
CA THR A 463 -11.71 16.14 15.97
C THR A 463 -12.31 16.99 17.07
N THR A 464 -13.07 16.40 17.96
CA THR A 464 -13.68 17.12 19.07
C THR A 464 -13.98 16.25 20.28
N HIS A 465 -14.10 16.91 21.46
CA HIS A 465 -14.61 16.33 22.68
C HIS A 465 -16.04 16.79 23.01
N TYR A 466 -16.55 17.79 22.30
CA TYR A 466 -17.83 18.42 22.60
C TYR A 466 -19.01 17.58 22.08
N GLN A 467 -20.03 17.46 22.94
CA GLN A 467 -21.23 16.69 22.64
C GLN A 467 -22.15 17.37 21.64
N ASN A 468 -22.32 18.69 21.75
CA ASN A 468 -23.16 19.47 20.83
C ASN A 468 -22.73 19.26 19.38
N LEU A 469 -21.42 19.17 19.09
CA LEU A 469 -20.92 18.90 17.75
C LEU A 469 -21.26 17.47 17.27
N LYS A 470 -21.29 16.51 18.18
CA LYS A 470 -21.73 15.14 17.85
C LYS A 470 -23.23 15.10 17.53
N HIS A 471 -24.04 15.82 18.28
CA HIS A 471 -25.49 15.96 18.01
C HIS A 471 -25.73 16.70 16.71
N PHE A 472 -24.96 17.76 16.44
CA PHE A 472 -25.02 18.48 15.17
C PHE A 472 -24.88 17.55 13.96
N ALA A 473 -23.96 16.57 14.03
CA ALA A 473 -23.78 15.59 12.97
C ALA A 473 -24.95 14.61 12.82
N ASP A 474 -25.69 14.35 13.89
CA ASP A 474 -26.88 13.49 13.85
C ASP A 474 -28.12 14.22 13.30
N GLU A 475 -28.14 15.55 13.38
CA GLU A 475 -29.26 16.42 12.98
C GLU A 475 -29.11 17.01 11.58
N HIS A 476 -27.88 17.04 11.02
CA HIS A 476 -27.61 17.74 9.74
C HIS A 476 -27.06 16.76 8.70
N GLU A 477 -27.69 16.76 7.53
CA GLU A 477 -27.19 16.06 6.35
C GLU A 477 -25.87 16.69 5.87
N GLY A 478 -24.93 15.89 5.40
CA GLY A 478 -23.61 16.33 4.94
C GLY A 478 -22.53 16.25 6.01
N VAL A 479 -22.87 15.89 7.26
CA VAL A 479 -21.94 15.70 8.37
C VAL A 479 -22.11 14.29 8.94
N ALA A 480 -21.02 13.58 9.15
CA ALA A 480 -21.04 12.24 9.74
C ALA A 480 -20.25 12.20 11.04
N ASN A 481 -20.72 11.41 12.00
CA ASN A 481 -19.97 11.07 13.20
C ASN A 481 -18.97 9.93 12.92
N GLY A 482 -17.78 9.99 13.54
CA GLY A 482 -16.77 8.94 13.56
C GLY A 482 -16.25 8.68 14.96
N ALA A 483 -16.07 7.41 15.30
CA ALA A 483 -15.55 6.98 16.59
C ALA A 483 -14.18 6.33 16.44
N MET A 484 -13.19 6.76 17.25
CA MET A 484 -11.98 5.97 17.46
C MET A 484 -12.28 4.84 18.44
N LEU A 485 -12.07 3.61 17.98
CA LEU A 485 -12.42 2.41 18.75
C LEU A 485 -11.42 2.16 19.89
N TYR A 486 -11.96 1.67 21.02
CA TYR A 486 -11.21 1.39 22.23
C TYR A 486 -11.60 0.02 22.78
N ASP A 487 -10.61 -0.80 23.12
CA ASP A 487 -10.85 -2.08 23.79
C ASP A 487 -10.99 -1.86 25.31
N ARG A 488 -12.17 -2.19 25.85
CA ARG A 488 -12.46 -2.03 27.27
C ARG A 488 -11.86 -3.14 28.14
N HIS A 489 -11.70 -4.35 27.61
CA HIS A 489 -11.16 -5.47 28.36
C HIS A 489 -9.66 -5.29 28.57
N GLU A 490 -8.94 -4.99 27.51
CA GLU A 490 -7.52 -4.72 27.60
C GLU A 490 -7.20 -3.26 27.97
N MET A 491 -8.21 -2.39 28.01
CA MET A 491 -8.06 -0.95 28.27
C MET A 491 -7.02 -0.32 27.34
N LYS A 492 -7.07 -0.65 26.03
CA LYS A 492 -6.13 -0.18 25.01
C LYS A 492 -6.85 0.45 23.81
N PRO A 493 -6.27 1.49 23.17
CA PRO A 493 -6.80 2.01 21.92
C PRO A 493 -6.58 0.98 20.81
N LEU A 494 -7.60 0.82 19.96
CA LEU A 494 -7.53 -0.03 18.78
C LEU A 494 -7.03 0.70 17.55
N PHE A 495 -6.93 2.04 17.60
CA PHE A 495 -6.53 2.92 16.51
C PHE A 495 -7.35 2.74 15.22
N GLN A 496 -8.57 2.23 15.32
CA GLN A 496 -9.47 2.03 14.21
C GLN A 496 -10.58 3.06 14.23
N LEU A 497 -10.86 3.67 13.07
CA LEU A 497 -11.97 4.59 12.87
C LEU A 497 -13.23 3.82 12.44
N SER A 498 -14.36 4.11 13.09
CA SER A 498 -15.68 3.62 12.72
C SER A 498 -16.58 4.81 12.40
N ILE A 499 -17.00 4.96 11.14
CA ILE A 499 -17.87 6.04 10.66
C ILE A 499 -19.33 5.68 10.91
N GLY A 500 -20.18 6.71 11.14
CA GLY A 500 -21.62 6.61 11.32
C GLY A 500 -22.08 6.62 12.79
N ARG A 501 -21.18 6.81 13.77
CA ARG A 501 -21.52 6.92 15.19
C ARG A 501 -20.53 7.78 15.96
N PRO A 502 -20.96 8.53 16.98
CA PRO A 502 -20.07 9.26 17.87
C PRO A 502 -19.28 8.32 18.79
N GLY A 503 -18.05 8.71 19.12
CA GLY A 503 -17.19 8.00 20.08
C GLY A 503 -17.36 8.52 21.50
N SER A 504 -17.10 7.63 22.49
CA SER A 504 -16.98 7.99 23.91
C SER A 504 -15.56 8.44 24.25
N SER A 505 -15.43 9.30 25.28
CA SER A 505 -14.10 9.74 25.76
C SER A 505 -13.39 8.70 26.62
N PHE A 506 -14.11 7.70 27.18
CA PHE A 506 -13.60 6.70 28.13
C PHE A 506 -12.84 7.28 29.34
N ALA A 507 -13.17 8.51 29.73
CA ALA A 507 -12.43 9.22 30.78
C ALA A 507 -12.47 8.50 32.14
N ILE A 508 -13.61 7.92 32.51
CA ILE A 508 -13.81 7.19 33.77
C ILE A 508 -12.98 5.90 33.74
N GLU A 509 -13.00 5.16 32.65
CA GLU A 509 -12.23 3.94 32.46
C GLU A 509 -10.73 4.19 32.49
N ILE A 510 -10.29 5.26 31.85
CA ILE A 510 -8.88 5.68 31.87
C ILE A 510 -8.45 6.11 33.27
N ALA A 511 -9.28 6.86 33.99
CA ALA A 511 -9.03 7.24 35.38
C ALA A 511 -8.85 6.02 36.30
N ARG A 512 -9.70 4.99 36.14
CA ARG A 512 -9.58 3.72 36.87
C ARG A 512 -8.28 2.98 36.52
N LYS A 513 -7.90 2.94 35.23
CA LYS A 513 -6.66 2.29 34.77
C LYS A 513 -5.40 2.95 35.36
N ILE A 514 -5.40 4.29 35.44
CA ILE A 514 -4.29 5.06 36.03
C ILE A 514 -4.21 4.86 37.56
N GLY A 515 -5.28 4.30 38.20
CA GLY A 515 -5.28 4.00 39.64
C GLY A 515 -5.87 5.12 40.49
N LEU A 516 -6.73 5.99 39.95
CA LEU A 516 -7.49 6.92 40.80
C LEU A 516 -8.33 6.13 41.80
N PRO A 517 -8.44 6.59 43.09
CA PRO A 517 -9.26 5.94 44.10
C PRO A 517 -10.71 5.77 43.62
N GLU A 518 -11.28 4.59 43.81
CA GLU A 518 -12.65 4.27 43.35
C GLU A 518 -13.71 5.19 43.96
N GLU A 519 -13.42 5.74 45.16
CA GLU A 519 -14.29 6.73 45.80
C GLU A 519 -14.41 8.01 45.02
N VAL A 520 -13.27 8.52 44.46
CA VAL A 520 -13.23 9.71 43.61
C VAL A 520 -13.96 9.44 42.28
N ILE A 521 -13.74 8.25 41.69
CA ILE A 521 -14.41 7.84 40.46
C ILE A 521 -15.92 7.74 40.65
N ARG A 522 -16.37 7.18 41.82
CA ARG A 522 -17.78 7.09 42.17
C ARG A 522 -18.43 8.47 42.39
N GLN A 523 -17.74 9.39 43.06
CA GLN A 523 -18.21 10.76 43.26
C GLN A 523 -18.31 11.48 41.92
N ALA A 524 -17.29 11.41 41.03
CA ALA A 524 -17.34 11.96 39.72
C ALA A 524 -18.48 11.38 38.86
N SER A 525 -18.70 10.08 38.94
CA SER A 525 -19.81 9.42 38.22
C SER A 525 -21.19 9.91 38.72
N ASN A 526 -21.33 10.17 40.02
CA ASN A 526 -22.56 10.72 40.57
C ASN A 526 -22.82 12.18 40.15
N ILE A 527 -21.76 12.97 40.03
CA ILE A 527 -21.86 14.39 39.56
C ILE A 527 -22.28 14.44 38.07
N VAL A 528 -21.76 13.54 37.25
CA VAL A 528 -22.07 13.46 35.80
C VAL A 528 -23.50 12.93 35.56
N GLY A 529 -24.02 12.12 36.46
CA GLY A 529 -25.37 11.51 36.43
C GLY A 529 -25.36 10.10 35.83
N SER A 530 -26.18 9.23 36.44
CA SER A 530 -26.29 7.80 36.07
C SER A 530 -26.81 7.58 34.67
N ASP A 531 -27.75 8.40 34.22
CA ASP A 531 -28.42 8.26 32.91
C ASP A 531 -27.47 8.51 31.75
N TYR A 532 -26.56 9.46 31.93
CA TYR A 532 -25.51 9.75 30.96
C TYR A 532 -24.53 8.58 30.78
N ILE A 533 -24.08 7.99 31.89
CA ILE A 533 -23.15 6.86 31.90
C ILE A 533 -23.82 5.60 31.34
N GLN A 534 -25.10 5.38 31.63
CA GLN A 534 -25.84 4.23 31.09
C GLN A 534 -26.12 4.37 29.59
N SER A 535 -26.48 5.54 29.11
CA SER A 535 -26.69 5.82 27.67
C SER A 535 -25.41 5.60 26.89
N ASP A 536 -24.27 6.08 27.42
CA ASP A 536 -22.96 5.87 26.79
C ASP A 536 -22.55 4.37 26.76
N LYS A 537 -22.87 3.60 27.81
CA LYS A 537 -22.66 2.14 27.85
C LYS A 537 -23.54 1.40 26.86
N TYR A 538 -24.81 1.74 26.75
CA TYR A 538 -25.75 1.12 25.80
C TYR A 538 -25.33 1.30 24.35
N LEU A 539 -24.94 2.53 23.99
CA LEU A 539 -24.45 2.83 22.66
C LEU A 539 -23.19 2.02 22.32
N GLN A 540 -22.34 1.79 23.31
CA GLN A 540 -21.08 1.05 23.13
C GLN A 540 -21.31 -0.47 22.98
N ASP A 541 -22.25 -1.05 23.71
CA ASP A 541 -22.58 -2.49 23.61
C ASP A 541 -23.18 -2.81 22.24
N ILE A 542 -24.05 -1.93 21.71
CA ILE A 542 -24.58 -2.06 20.34
C ILE A 542 -23.45 -1.95 19.29
N VAL A 543 -22.44 -1.07 19.49
CA VAL A 543 -21.28 -0.96 18.59
C VAL A 543 -20.45 -2.24 18.59
N ARG A 544 -20.25 -2.86 19.77
CA ARG A 544 -19.51 -4.12 19.90
C ARG A 544 -20.18 -5.26 19.14
N ASP A 545 -21.49 -5.41 19.33
CA ASP A 545 -22.25 -6.50 18.71
C ASP A 545 -22.32 -6.33 17.18
N LYS A 546 -22.53 -5.10 16.70
CA LYS A 546 -22.46 -4.83 15.25
C LYS A 546 -21.10 -5.16 14.67
N ARG A 547 -20.00 -4.77 15.34
CA ARG A 547 -18.63 -5.05 14.90
C ARG A 547 -18.31 -6.55 14.87
N TYR A 548 -18.74 -7.29 15.89
CA TYR A 548 -18.60 -8.74 15.92
C TYR A 548 -19.26 -9.36 14.66
N TRP A 549 -20.46 -8.92 14.34
CA TRP A 549 -21.20 -9.40 13.16
C TRP A 549 -20.60 -8.92 11.84
N GLU A 550 -20.12 -7.69 11.77
CA GLU A 550 -19.44 -7.15 10.58
C GLU A 550 -18.12 -7.88 10.29
N ASN A 551 -17.28 -8.09 11.32
CA ASN A 551 -16.05 -8.87 11.19
C ASN A 551 -16.33 -10.32 10.77
N LYS A 552 -17.35 -10.94 11.36
CA LYS A 552 -17.77 -12.29 11.00
C LYS A 552 -18.27 -12.36 9.56
N ARG A 553 -19.04 -11.36 9.13
CA ARG A 553 -19.54 -11.23 7.75
C ARG A 553 -18.40 -11.01 6.75
N THR A 554 -17.44 -10.16 7.08
CA THR A 554 -16.26 -9.89 6.24
C THR A 554 -15.38 -11.14 6.12
N ASN A 555 -15.12 -11.85 7.22
CA ASN A 555 -14.39 -13.11 7.22
C ASN A 555 -15.09 -14.21 6.41
N ILE A 556 -16.42 -14.30 6.52
CA ILE A 556 -17.21 -15.24 5.71
C ILE A 556 -17.09 -14.88 4.22
N HIS A 557 -17.21 -13.60 3.87
CA HIS A 557 -17.13 -13.14 2.48
C HIS A 557 -15.71 -13.32 1.89
N GLN A 558 -14.67 -13.13 2.70
CA GLN A 558 -13.30 -13.44 2.27
C GLN A 558 -13.09 -14.94 2.03
N ARG A 559 -13.58 -15.79 2.93
CA ARG A 559 -13.52 -17.25 2.75
C ARG A 559 -14.36 -17.73 1.55
N GLU A 560 -15.53 -17.13 1.31
CA GLU A 560 -16.33 -17.43 0.13
C GLU A 560 -15.57 -17.08 -1.16
N LYS A 561 -14.91 -15.91 -1.23
CA LYS A 561 -14.09 -15.52 -2.38
C LYS A 561 -12.86 -16.41 -2.58
N GLU A 562 -12.23 -16.82 -1.49
CA GLU A 562 -11.07 -17.70 -1.54
C GLU A 562 -11.47 -19.10 -2.02
N LEU A 563 -12.60 -19.62 -1.55
CA LEU A 563 -13.21 -20.85 -2.05
C LEU A 563 -13.63 -20.76 -3.53
N GLU A 564 -14.19 -19.62 -3.96
CA GLU A 564 -14.53 -19.40 -5.38
C GLU A 564 -13.28 -19.41 -6.26
N ARG A 565 -12.18 -18.75 -5.86
CA ARG A 565 -10.91 -18.78 -6.58
C ARG A 565 -10.28 -20.18 -6.63
N GLN A 566 -10.40 -20.95 -5.54
CA GLN A 566 -9.91 -22.35 -5.52
C GLN A 566 -10.74 -23.23 -6.47
N ILE A 567 -12.04 -23.05 -6.49
CA ILE A 567 -12.93 -23.78 -7.41
C ILE A 567 -12.61 -23.43 -8.87
N GLU A 568 -12.39 -22.16 -9.21
CA GLU A 568 -12.01 -21.73 -10.56
C GLU A 568 -10.65 -22.33 -10.99
N ARG A 569 -9.67 -22.39 -10.08
CA ARG A 569 -8.39 -23.07 -10.34
C ARG A 569 -8.57 -24.55 -10.59
N TYR A 570 -9.32 -25.26 -9.74
CA TYR A 570 -9.59 -26.67 -9.92
C TYR A 570 -10.38 -26.96 -11.21
N GLU A 571 -11.33 -26.12 -11.60
CA GLU A 571 -12.05 -26.25 -12.87
C GLU A 571 -11.10 -26.07 -14.07
N HIS A 572 -10.19 -25.09 -14.00
CA HIS A 572 -9.17 -24.87 -15.04
C HIS A 572 -8.16 -26.04 -15.13
N ASP A 573 -7.68 -26.54 -13.98
CA ASP A 573 -6.75 -27.69 -13.93
C ASP A 573 -7.41 -28.96 -14.49
N ILE A 574 -8.69 -29.20 -14.20
CA ILE A 574 -9.46 -30.32 -14.75
C ILE A 574 -9.64 -30.19 -16.28
N GLU A 575 -9.87 -28.98 -16.78
CA GLU A 575 -9.94 -28.72 -18.22
C GLU A 575 -8.57 -29.00 -18.90
N GLN A 576 -7.48 -28.50 -18.32
CA GLN A 576 -6.13 -28.76 -18.85
C GLN A 576 -5.77 -30.26 -18.84
N ILE A 577 -6.06 -30.96 -17.75
CA ILE A 577 -5.84 -32.42 -17.67
C ILE A 577 -6.69 -33.12 -18.72
N GLY A 578 -7.93 -32.69 -18.97
CA GLY A 578 -8.79 -33.20 -20.01
C GLY A 578 -8.22 -33.06 -21.43
N VAL A 579 -7.63 -31.89 -21.73
CA VAL A 579 -6.97 -31.60 -23.02
C VAL A 579 -5.69 -32.46 -23.18
N GLN A 580 -4.83 -32.48 -22.16
CA GLN A 580 -3.59 -33.26 -22.16
C GLN A 580 -3.86 -34.75 -22.33
N ARG A 581 -4.87 -35.27 -21.66
CA ARG A 581 -5.26 -36.68 -21.78
C ARG A 581 -5.73 -37.02 -23.19
N LYS A 582 -6.52 -36.14 -23.85
CA LYS A 582 -6.93 -36.34 -25.25
C LYS A 582 -5.73 -36.31 -26.19
N GLU A 583 -4.77 -35.47 -25.95
CA GLU A 583 -3.55 -35.37 -26.77
C GLU A 583 -2.63 -36.57 -26.59
N ILE A 584 -2.45 -37.06 -25.36
CA ILE A 584 -1.69 -38.29 -25.08
C ILE A 584 -2.35 -39.52 -25.74
N LEU A 585 -3.67 -39.65 -25.62
CA LEU A 585 -4.41 -40.72 -26.26
C LEU A 585 -4.30 -40.67 -27.79
N ARG A 586 -4.37 -39.45 -28.37
CA ARG A 586 -4.20 -39.24 -29.81
C ARG A 586 -2.80 -39.68 -30.28
N ARG A 587 -1.75 -39.26 -29.53
CA ARG A 587 -0.35 -39.66 -29.82
C ARG A 587 -0.17 -41.16 -29.69
N ALA A 588 -0.64 -41.79 -28.61
CA ALA A 588 -0.56 -43.20 -28.41
C ALA A 588 -1.29 -44.00 -29.51
N LYS A 589 -2.46 -43.50 -29.98
CA LYS A 589 -3.17 -44.08 -31.11
C LYS A 589 -2.38 -43.96 -32.41
N GLN A 590 -1.77 -42.82 -32.65
CA GLN A 590 -0.96 -42.57 -33.83
C GLN A 590 0.32 -43.42 -33.85
N GLU A 591 1.00 -43.56 -32.72
CA GLU A 591 2.15 -44.46 -32.55
C GLU A 591 1.75 -45.93 -32.74
N ALA A 592 0.60 -46.36 -32.20
CA ALA A 592 0.09 -47.71 -32.43
C ALA A 592 -0.24 -47.98 -33.90
N GLU A 593 -0.83 -47.03 -34.61
CA GLU A 593 -1.12 -47.09 -36.05
C GLU A 593 0.19 -47.14 -36.88
N GLU A 594 1.22 -46.41 -36.51
CA GLU A 594 2.53 -46.42 -37.17
C GLU A 594 3.23 -47.81 -36.96
N ILE A 595 3.23 -48.31 -35.70
CA ILE A 595 3.80 -49.64 -35.38
C ILE A 595 3.06 -50.75 -36.13
N LEU A 596 1.72 -50.71 -36.22
CA LEU A 596 0.92 -51.64 -36.98
C LEU A 596 1.20 -51.54 -38.46
N SER A 597 1.34 -50.35 -39.01
CA SER A 597 1.69 -50.08 -40.42
C SER A 597 3.09 -50.61 -40.75
N GLU A 598 4.07 -50.37 -39.89
CA GLU A 598 5.44 -50.89 -40.09
C GLU A 598 5.51 -52.42 -39.95
N SER A 599 4.76 -53.01 -39.00
CA SER A 599 4.62 -54.45 -38.87
C SER A 599 3.98 -55.08 -40.12
N ASN A 600 2.90 -54.48 -40.64
CA ASN A 600 2.24 -54.94 -41.85
C ASN A 600 3.20 -54.85 -43.07
N ARG A 601 3.99 -53.79 -43.16
CA ARG A 601 5.00 -53.62 -44.23
C ARG A 601 6.09 -54.65 -44.12
N ARG A 602 6.55 -55.00 -42.92
CA ARG A 602 7.54 -56.09 -42.68
C ARG A 602 6.93 -57.46 -43.03
N ILE A 603 5.68 -57.68 -42.64
CA ILE A 603 4.97 -58.94 -42.97
C ILE A 603 4.76 -59.08 -44.51
N GLU A 604 4.34 -57.97 -45.18
CA GLU A 604 4.21 -57.99 -46.65
C GLU A 604 5.56 -58.25 -47.37
N ASN A 605 6.64 -57.65 -46.87
CA ASN A 605 7.99 -57.91 -47.40
C ASN A 605 8.39 -59.34 -47.15
N THR A 606 8.16 -59.90 -45.97
CA THR A 606 8.44 -61.33 -45.65
C THR A 606 7.56 -62.30 -46.47
N ILE A 607 6.28 -61.95 -46.71
CA ILE A 607 5.39 -62.69 -47.59
C ILE A 607 5.86 -62.59 -49.05
N ARG A 608 6.45 -61.48 -49.46
CA ARG A 608 7.06 -61.33 -50.79
C ARG A 608 8.30 -62.15 -50.96
N GLU A 609 9.17 -62.22 -49.93
CA GLU A 609 10.36 -63.13 -49.89
C GLU A 609 9.96 -64.59 -49.85
N ILE A 610 8.89 -64.95 -49.14
CA ILE A 610 8.35 -66.32 -49.10
C ILE A 610 7.66 -66.66 -50.41
N ARG A 611 7.03 -65.70 -51.12
CA ARG A 611 6.50 -65.94 -52.47
C ARG A 611 7.54 -66.19 -53.53
N GLU A 612 8.71 -65.65 -53.40
CA GLU A 612 9.85 -65.84 -54.22
C GLU A 612 10.54 -67.22 -53.96
N SER A 613 10.31 -67.84 -52.77
CA SER A 613 10.84 -69.13 -52.32
C SER A 613 9.79 -70.23 -52.18
N GLN A 614 8.90 -70.46 -53.15
CA GLN A 614 7.98 -71.59 -53.25
C GLN A 614 7.75 -72.39 -51.97
N ALA A 615 6.86 -71.98 -51.04
CA ALA A 615 6.24 -72.89 -50.07
C ALA A 615 4.98 -72.25 -49.40
N GLU A 616 3.91 -73.02 -49.43
CA GLU A 616 2.67 -73.11 -48.67
C GLU A 616 1.76 -71.85 -48.56
N ARG A 617 0.69 -71.93 -49.33
CA ARG A 617 -0.43 -70.99 -49.41
C ARG A 617 -1.37 -70.97 -48.18
N GLU A 618 -1.38 -72.04 -47.36
CA GLU A 618 -2.38 -72.12 -46.26
C GLU A 618 -1.99 -71.36 -44.99
N ASN A 619 -0.74 -71.29 -44.63
CA ASN A 619 -0.29 -70.61 -43.44
C ASN A 619 -0.38 -69.08 -43.56
N THR A 620 -0.28 -68.49 -44.73
CA THR A 620 -0.34 -67.03 -45.01
C THR A 620 -1.75 -66.50 -44.89
N LYS A 621 -2.77 -67.31 -45.15
CA LYS A 621 -4.17 -66.85 -44.99
C LYS A 621 -4.61 -66.82 -43.54
N ARG A 622 -4.16 -67.78 -42.73
CA ARG A 622 -4.47 -67.77 -41.27
C ARG A 622 -3.82 -66.63 -40.50
N ILE A 623 -2.60 -66.24 -40.82
CA ILE A 623 -1.89 -65.15 -40.23
C ILE A 623 -2.53 -63.78 -40.62
N ARG A 624 -3.10 -63.65 -41.84
CA ARG A 624 -3.84 -62.44 -42.25
C ARG A 624 -5.15 -62.32 -41.51
N GLU A 625 -5.90 -63.38 -41.29
CA GLU A 625 -7.17 -63.39 -40.55
C GLU A 625 -6.96 -63.09 -39.05
N GLU A 626 -5.88 -63.63 -38.45
CA GLU A 626 -5.52 -63.32 -37.05
C GLU A 626 -5.06 -61.87 -36.86
N LEU A 627 -4.38 -61.28 -37.84
CA LEU A 627 -3.94 -59.90 -37.81
C LEU A 627 -5.12 -58.90 -38.00
N GLU A 628 -6.08 -59.22 -38.86
CA GLU A 628 -7.28 -58.45 -39.07
C GLU A 628 -8.21 -58.51 -37.84
N GLN A 629 -8.32 -59.64 -37.16
CA GLN A 629 -9.04 -59.76 -35.89
C GLN A 629 -8.38 -58.95 -34.77
N PHE A 630 -7.04 -59.01 -34.65
CA PHE A 630 -6.31 -58.19 -33.67
C PHE A 630 -6.44 -56.69 -33.94
N LYS A 631 -6.47 -56.28 -35.21
CA LYS A 631 -6.67 -54.88 -35.60
C LYS A 631 -8.09 -54.38 -35.24
N GLN A 632 -9.08 -55.24 -35.33
CA GLN A 632 -10.45 -54.97 -34.94
C GLN A 632 -10.62 -54.93 -33.41
N GLU A 633 -9.98 -55.83 -32.65
CA GLU A 633 -10.01 -55.87 -31.20
C GLU A 633 -9.33 -54.63 -30.58
N VAL A 634 -8.24 -54.14 -31.16
CA VAL A 634 -7.55 -52.90 -30.72
C VAL A 634 -8.37 -51.66 -31.05
N SER A 635 -9.17 -51.66 -32.13
CA SER A 635 -10.07 -50.56 -32.50
C SER A 635 -11.29 -50.49 -31.58
N ASP A 636 -11.80 -51.60 -31.10
CA ASP A 636 -13.04 -51.66 -30.30
C ASP A 636 -12.81 -51.47 -28.79
N LEU A 637 -11.59 -51.70 -28.29
CA LEU A 637 -11.23 -51.53 -26.87
C LEU A 637 -11.22 -50.07 -26.38
N ASP A 638 -11.25 -49.11 -27.25
CA ASP A 638 -10.97 -47.69 -26.87
C ASP A 638 -12.18 -46.72 -26.90
N THR A 639 -13.34 -47.14 -27.36
CA THR A 639 -14.39 -46.18 -27.70
C THR A 639 -15.60 -46.16 -26.76
N GLN A 640 -16.00 -47.23 -26.14
CA GLN A 640 -17.29 -47.28 -25.41
C GLN A 640 -17.22 -47.05 -23.88
N ALA A 641 -16.24 -47.61 -23.19
CA ALA A 641 -16.18 -47.54 -21.72
C ALA A 641 -15.65 -46.18 -21.21
N ASN A 642 -14.79 -45.47 -21.96
CA ASN A 642 -14.23 -44.20 -21.59
C ASN A 642 -15.13 -43.03 -21.93
N ASP A 643 -15.86 -43.08 -23.05
CA ASP A 643 -16.81 -42.04 -23.45
C ASP A 643 -18.04 -41.98 -22.54
N GLU A 644 -18.56 -43.09 -22.05
CA GLU A 644 -19.66 -43.09 -21.06
C GLU A 644 -19.25 -42.56 -19.71
N MET A 645 -18.05 -42.81 -19.22
CA MET A 645 -17.57 -42.27 -17.94
C MET A 645 -17.29 -40.79 -18.02
N ILE A 646 -16.78 -40.31 -19.17
CA ILE A 646 -16.54 -38.86 -19.42
C ILE A 646 -17.87 -38.14 -19.60
N ALA A 647 -18.83 -38.71 -20.34
CA ALA A 647 -20.15 -38.19 -20.52
C ALA A 647 -20.93 -38.08 -19.19
N ARG A 648 -20.83 -39.07 -18.29
CA ARG A 648 -21.42 -39.04 -16.93
C ARG A 648 -20.82 -37.94 -16.05
N LYS A 649 -19.49 -37.73 -16.09
CA LYS A 649 -18.81 -36.67 -15.34
C LYS A 649 -19.11 -35.28 -15.91
N MET A 650 -19.16 -35.16 -17.23
CA MET A 650 -19.55 -33.88 -17.90
C MET A 650 -21.00 -33.52 -17.61
N ALA A 651 -21.91 -34.48 -17.61
CA ALA A 651 -23.31 -34.29 -17.24
C ALA A 651 -23.46 -33.87 -15.76
N GLN A 652 -22.66 -34.41 -14.84
CA GLN A 652 -22.64 -33.99 -13.44
C GLN A 652 -22.13 -32.56 -13.26
N ILE A 653 -21.09 -32.16 -13.99
CA ILE A 653 -20.54 -30.80 -13.98
C ILE A 653 -21.56 -29.81 -14.57
N GLN A 654 -22.22 -30.19 -15.64
CA GLN A 654 -23.25 -29.37 -16.27
C GLN A 654 -24.49 -29.18 -15.37
N GLN A 655 -24.96 -30.24 -14.70
CA GLN A 655 -26.02 -30.15 -13.69
C GLN A 655 -25.64 -29.28 -12.48
N ARG A 656 -24.34 -29.30 -12.08
CA ARG A 656 -23.85 -28.40 -11.03
C ARG A 656 -23.81 -26.93 -11.48
N LYS A 657 -23.41 -26.65 -12.73
CA LYS A 657 -23.47 -25.30 -13.35
C LYS A 657 -24.92 -24.78 -13.40
N GLU A 658 -25.84 -25.59 -13.85
CA GLU A 658 -27.27 -25.21 -13.91
C GLU A 658 -27.90 -24.97 -12.53
N ARG A 659 -27.61 -25.82 -11.53
CA ARG A 659 -28.03 -25.57 -10.13
C ARG A 659 -27.43 -24.32 -9.54
N ARG A 660 -26.19 -23.95 -9.93
CA ARG A 660 -25.51 -22.75 -9.48
C ARG A 660 -26.11 -21.48 -10.11
N GLN A 661 -26.48 -21.56 -11.37
CA GLN A 661 -27.17 -20.50 -12.10
C GLN A 661 -28.58 -20.28 -11.54
N GLN A 662 -29.34 -21.33 -11.29
CA GLN A 662 -30.66 -21.26 -10.65
C GLN A 662 -30.60 -20.68 -9.23
N ARG A 663 -29.56 -20.99 -8.45
CA ARG A 663 -29.36 -20.38 -7.11
C ARG A 663 -28.97 -18.89 -7.20
N LYS A 664 -28.20 -18.48 -8.21
CA LYS A 664 -27.91 -17.04 -8.46
C LYS A 664 -29.19 -16.29 -8.81
N GLU A 665 -30.00 -16.82 -9.68
CA GLU A 665 -31.29 -16.24 -10.07
C GLU A 665 -32.29 -16.19 -8.92
N GLN A 666 -32.32 -17.22 -8.06
CA GLN A 666 -33.14 -17.20 -6.85
C GLN A 666 -32.69 -16.14 -5.84
N ARG A 667 -31.39 -15.98 -5.60
CA ARG A 667 -30.84 -14.92 -4.73
C ARG A 667 -31.13 -13.51 -5.27
N THR A 668 -31.05 -13.31 -6.58
CA THR A 668 -31.37 -12.02 -7.21
C THR A 668 -32.88 -11.71 -7.09
N ASN A 669 -33.74 -12.71 -7.24
CA ASN A 669 -35.18 -12.58 -7.05
C ASN A 669 -35.58 -12.33 -5.57
N GLU A 670 -34.89 -12.99 -4.64
CA GLU A 670 -35.10 -12.74 -3.19
C GLU A 670 -34.66 -11.33 -2.77
N GLN A 671 -33.54 -10.83 -3.32
CA GLN A 671 -33.09 -9.46 -3.09
C GLN A 671 -34.07 -8.42 -3.68
N GLN A 672 -34.60 -8.66 -4.88
CA GLN A 672 -35.62 -7.79 -5.47
C GLN A 672 -36.91 -7.83 -4.69
N GLN A 673 -37.33 -8.99 -4.16
CA GLN A 673 -38.51 -9.09 -3.28
C GLN A 673 -38.31 -8.40 -1.93
N GLN A 674 -37.10 -8.47 -1.35
CA GLN A 674 -36.80 -7.72 -0.13
C GLN A 674 -36.79 -6.20 -0.35
N GLN A 675 -36.25 -5.71 -1.47
CA GLN A 675 -36.31 -4.29 -1.82
C GLN A 675 -37.77 -3.82 -2.03
N LYS A 676 -38.57 -4.59 -2.72
CA LYS A 676 -40.03 -4.27 -2.90
C LYS A 676 -40.77 -4.27 -1.54
N ARG A 677 -40.44 -5.17 -0.61
CA ARG A 677 -41.03 -5.16 0.74
C ARG A 677 -40.57 -3.97 1.57
N GLN A 678 -39.29 -3.53 1.42
CA GLN A 678 -38.81 -2.33 2.09
C GLN A 678 -39.43 -1.04 1.53
N GLU A 679 -39.63 -0.95 0.20
CA GLU A 679 -40.33 0.17 -0.41
C GLU A 679 -41.80 0.21 0.00
N GLN A 680 -42.49 -0.92 0.06
CA GLN A 680 -43.86 -1.00 0.56
C GLN A 680 -43.98 -0.64 2.05
N ALA A 681 -43.01 -1.03 2.86
CA ALA A 681 -42.93 -0.63 4.27
C ALA A 681 -42.68 0.88 4.44
N ARG A 682 -41.84 1.49 3.58
CA ARG A 682 -41.65 2.94 3.53
C ARG A 682 -42.91 3.71 3.11
N GLN A 683 -43.61 3.21 2.10
CA GLN A 683 -44.88 3.82 1.67
C GLN A 683 -45.97 3.69 2.74
N GLN A 684 -46.03 2.58 3.48
CA GLN A 684 -46.95 2.42 4.60
C GLN A 684 -46.60 3.30 5.81
N ALA A 685 -45.31 3.54 6.06
CA ALA A 685 -44.87 4.47 7.10
C ALA A 685 -45.17 5.94 6.78
N GLN A 686 -45.18 6.33 5.50
CA GLN A 686 -45.57 7.65 5.05
C GLN A 686 -47.09 7.85 5.08
N ALA A 687 -47.89 6.80 4.86
CA ALA A 687 -49.36 6.86 4.96
C ALA A 687 -49.85 7.00 6.40
N SER A 688 -49.05 6.58 7.41
CA SER A 688 -49.41 6.70 8.82
C SER A 688 -49.20 8.11 9.40
N GLN A 689 -48.58 9.03 8.68
CA GLN A 689 -48.34 10.43 9.10
C GLN A 689 -49.43 11.44 8.67
N GLN A 690 -50.48 11.01 8.00
CA GLN A 690 -51.59 11.92 7.67
C GLN A 690 -52.44 12.20 8.93
N PRO A 691 -52.93 13.44 9.16
CA PRO A 691 -53.77 13.78 10.32
C PRO A 691 -55.06 12.95 10.31
N LEU A 692 -55.48 12.53 11.51
CA LEU A 692 -56.74 11.77 11.68
C LEU A 692 -57.93 12.60 11.29
N ALA A 693 -58.91 12.00 10.60
CA ALA A 693 -60.13 12.63 10.15
C ALA A 693 -61.38 11.89 10.67
N ALA A 694 -62.55 12.54 10.67
CA ALA A 694 -63.80 11.90 11.01
C ALA A 694 -64.14 10.79 9.98
N GLY A 695 -64.45 9.60 10.45
CA GLY A 695 -64.64 8.37 9.67
C GLY A 695 -63.44 7.41 9.72
N ASP A 696 -62.28 7.83 10.23
CA ASP A 696 -61.08 6.96 10.37
C ASP A 696 -61.29 5.90 11.44
N SER A 697 -60.85 4.66 11.12
CA SER A 697 -60.81 3.57 12.10
C SER A 697 -59.53 3.72 12.95
N VAL A 698 -59.70 3.81 14.22
CA VAL A 698 -58.65 4.07 15.18
C VAL A 698 -58.66 3.10 16.37
N CYS A 699 -57.51 2.88 16.94
CA CYS A 699 -57.36 2.21 18.22
C CYS A 699 -56.67 3.11 19.27
N ILE A 700 -56.95 2.88 20.52
CA ILE A 700 -56.22 3.57 21.62
C ILE A 700 -54.81 3.02 21.65
N LYS A 701 -53.81 3.91 21.78
CA LYS A 701 -52.40 3.50 21.94
C LYS A 701 -52.28 2.54 23.13
N GLY A 702 -51.91 1.29 22.88
CA GLY A 702 -51.77 0.26 23.93
C GLY A 702 -52.99 -0.64 24.14
N ALA A 703 -54.10 -0.47 23.38
CA ALA A 703 -55.26 -1.35 23.45
C ALA A 703 -55.58 -1.90 22.06
N SER A 704 -56.16 -3.11 22.01
CA SER A 704 -56.51 -3.83 20.77
C SER A 704 -57.90 -3.52 20.25
N SER A 705 -58.69 -2.71 20.94
CA SER A 705 -60.06 -2.37 20.53
C SER A 705 -60.05 -1.31 19.43
N VAL A 706 -60.71 -1.63 18.28
CA VAL A 706 -60.82 -0.74 17.14
C VAL A 706 -62.15 0.03 17.22
N GLY A 707 -62.11 1.36 17.08
CA GLY A 707 -63.28 2.21 17.03
C GLY A 707 -63.22 3.16 15.82
N THR A 708 -64.33 3.80 15.50
CA THR A 708 -64.43 4.76 14.39
C THR A 708 -64.57 6.19 14.95
N ILE A 709 -63.83 7.15 14.42
CA ILE A 709 -63.96 8.57 14.79
C ILE A 709 -65.25 9.10 14.21
N GLU A 710 -66.18 9.52 15.05
CA GLU A 710 -67.43 10.17 14.67
C GLU A 710 -67.22 11.69 14.37
N ARG A 711 -66.50 12.38 15.22
CA ARG A 711 -66.22 13.80 15.12
C ARG A 711 -64.95 14.18 15.87
N ILE A 712 -64.20 15.16 15.33
CA ILE A 712 -63.02 15.74 16.01
C ILE A 712 -63.35 17.22 16.32
N ASP A 713 -63.26 17.57 17.61
CA ASP A 713 -63.43 18.96 18.09
C ASP A 713 -62.10 19.44 18.69
N GLY A 714 -61.29 20.08 17.88
CA GLY A 714 -59.99 20.60 18.28
C GLY A 714 -59.01 19.45 18.71
N LYS A 715 -58.62 19.38 20.02
CA LYS A 715 -57.73 18.36 20.57
C LYS A 715 -58.46 17.08 21.07
N MET A 716 -59.77 17.04 20.98
CA MET A 716 -60.63 15.92 21.44
C MET A 716 -61.34 15.27 20.25
N ALA A 717 -61.39 13.92 20.25
CA ALA A 717 -62.15 13.13 19.28
C ALA A 717 -63.21 12.32 20.01
N SER A 718 -64.44 12.24 19.43
CA SER A 718 -65.47 11.31 19.83
C SER A 718 -65.33 10.06 18.96
N VAL A 719 -65.09 8.92 19.62
CA VAL A 719 -64.81 7.63 18.96
C VAL A 719 -65.86 6.62 19.44
N ILE A 720 -66.38 5.84 18.55
CA ILE A 720 -67.33 4.78 18.81
C ILE A 720 -66.60 3.43 18.78
N PHE A 721 -66.55 2.77 19.92
CA PHE A 721 -66.01 1.40 20.08
C PHE A 721 -67.19 0.43 20.28
N GLY A 722 -67.62 -0.27 19.25
CA GLY A 722 -68.84 -1.09 19.31
C GLY A 722 -70.07 -0.22 19.63
N ASP A 723 -70.78 -0.51 20.72
CA ASP A 723 -71.93 0.27 21.16
C ASP A 723 -71.60 1.42 22.13
N MET A 724 -70.36 1.60 22.52
CA MET A 724 -69.92 2.64 23.45
C MET A 724 -69.36 3.86 22.74
N ARG A 725 -69.86 5.04 23.04
CA ARG A 725 -69.39 6.34 22.54
C ARG A 725 -68.48 6.96 23.60
N THR A 726 -67.16 7.17 23.25
CA THR A 726 -66.17 7.68 24.22
C THR A 726 -65.49 8.93 23.64
N ARG A 727 -65.34 9.97 24.48
CA ARG A 727 -64.64 11.22 24.11
C ARG A 727 -63.24 11.20 24.70
N MET A 728 -62.19 11.26 23.78
CA MET A 728 -60.81 11.19 24.22
C MET A 728 -59.90 12.13 23.37
N ARG A 729 -58.67 12.33 23.82
CA ARG A 729 -57.70 13.17 23.12
C ARG A 729 -57.15 12.47 21.86
N VAL A 730 -56.99 13.26 20.79
CA VAL A 730 -56.51 12.77 19.47
C VAL A 730 -55.08 12.16 19.59
N ASP A 731 -54.24 12.67 20.50
CA ASP A 731 -52.87 12.19 20.71
C ASP A 731 -52.77 10.76 21.29
N ARG A 732 -53.87 10.24 21.85
CA ARG A 732 -54.01 8.87 22.35
C ARG A 732 -54.54 7.87 21.34
N LEU A 733 -54.87 8.32 20.15
CA LEU A 733 -55.42 7.50 19.06
C LEU A 733 -54.33 7.21 18.03
N GLN A 734 -54.38 6.02 17.42
CA GLN A 734 -53.59 5.67 16.22
C GLN A 734 -54.52 4.97 15.20
N ARG A 735 -54.25 5.12 13.91
CA ARG A 735 -55.02 4.46 12.87
C ARG A 735 -54.95 2.95 12.99
N ALA A 736 -56.06 2.26 12.95
CA ALA A 736 -56.18 0.82 12.92
C ALA A 736 -56.10 0.31 11.46
N ASN A 737 -55.23 -0.68 11.19
CA ASN A 737 -55.23 -1.35 9.87
C ASN A 737 -56.45 -2.30 9.79
N ALA A 738 -57.09 -2.35 8.63
CA ALA A 738 -58.32 -3.14 8.38
C ALA A 738 -58.10 -4.65 8.66
N PRO A 739 -59.07 -5.35 9.25
CA PRO A 739 -58.93 -6.75 9.64
C PRO A 739 -59.01 -7.68 8.43
N GLN A 740 -58.09 -8.60 8.29
CA GLN A 740 -58.25 -9.82 7.52
C GLN A 740 -59.07 -10.82 8.34
N SER A 741 -60.06 -11.45 7.67
CA SER A 741 -61.09 -12.32 8.18
C SER A 741 -60.60 -13.49 9.02
N ALA A 742 -61.38 -13.82 10.02
CA ALA A 742 -61.16 -14.80 11.06
C ALA A 742 -61.02 -16.25 10.57
N ALA A 743 -60.02 -16.95 11.12
CA ALA A 743 -59.99 -18.40 11.23
C ALA A 743 -59.89 -18.77 12.71
N THR A 744 -60.59 -19.82 13.10
CA THR A 744 -60.93 -20.34 14.40
C THR A 744 -59.72 -20.54 15.34
N PRO A 745 -59.85 -20.44 16.68
CA PRO A 745 -58.69 -20.47 17.60
C PRO A 745 -58.28 -21.91 17.96
N GLU A 746 -57.02 -22.24 17.71
CA GLU A 746 -56.33 -23.35 18.33
C GLU A 746 -55.66 -22.89 19.64
N ALA A 747 -55.54 -23.82 20.60
CA ALA A 747 -55.08 -23.59 21.94
C ALA A 747 -53.64 -23.07 22.07
N PRO A 748 -53.24 -22.39 23.15
CA PRO A 748 -51.94 -21.71 23.24
C PRO A 748 -50.79 -22.70 23.38
N LYS A 749 -49.88 -22.67 22.43
CA LYS A 749 -48.58 -23.37 22.49
C LYS A 749 -47.61 -22.62 23.41
N THR A 750 -46.84 -23.35 24.17
CA THR A 750 -45.85 -22.80 25.11
C THR A 750 -44.66 -22.16 24.37
N HIS A 751 -43.96 -21.19 25.00
CA HIS A 751 -42.79 -20.48 24.45
C HIS A 751 -41.63 -21.39 23.99
N ALA A 752 -41.61 -22.67 24.39
CA ALA A 752 -40.65 -23.67 23.95
C ALA A 752 -40.94 -24.17 22.51
N ASP A 753 -42.22 -24.28 22.14
CA ASP A 753 -42.62 -24.77 20.81
C ASP A 753 -42.42 -23.73 19.71
N GLU A 754 -42.61 -22.43 19.97
CA GLU A 754 -42.34 -21.35 19.05
C GLU A 754 -40.82 -21.20 18.71
N ARG A 755 -39.94 -21.49 19.68
CA ARG A 755 -38.49 -21.51 19.46
C ARG A 755 -38.05 -22.68 18.57
N MET A 756 -38.68 -23.82 18.71
CA MET A 756 -38.41 -25.02 17.90
C MET A 756 -38.90 -24.87 16.46
N GLU A 757 -40.03 -24.22 16.25
CA GLU A 757 -40.59 -23.98 14.90
C GLU A 757 -39.81 -22.90 14.12
N ASN A 758 -39.30 -21.87 14.81
CA ASN A 758 -38.40 -20.86 14.21
C ASN A 758 -36.99 -21.40 13.89
N LEU A 759 -36.53 -22.44 14.61
CA LEU A 759 -35.29 -23.16 14.30
C LEU A 759 -35.44 -24.14 13.10
N ARG A 760 -36.64 -24.64 12.84
CA ARG A 760 -36.92 -25.54 11.69
C ARG A 760 -37.11 -24.81 10.36
N SER A 761 -37.35 -23.50 10.36
CA SER A 761 -37.53 -22.71 9.17
C SER A 761 -36.22 -22.22 8.51
N TYR A 762 -35.07 -22.38 9.19
CA TYR A 762 -33.77 -22.19 8.59
C TYR A 762 -33.36 -23.47 7.84
N ASN A 763 -33.38 -23.41 6.51
CA ASN A 763 -32.80 -24.44 5.65
C ASN A 763 -31.31 -24.57 5.93
N ILE A 764 -30.94 -25.37 6.92
CA ILE A 764 -29.57 -25.82 7.16
C ILE A 764 -29.21 -26.75 6.01
N SER A 765 -28.19 -26.39 5.25
CA SER A 765 -27.70 -27.24 4.16
C SER A 765 -27.29 -28.60 4.70
N HIS A 766 -27.52 -29.69 3.92
CA HIS A 766 -27.16 -31.07 4.29
C HIS A 766 -25.70 -31.24 4.75
N LEU A 767 -24.79 -30.36 4.29
CA LEU A 767 -23.39 -30.34 4.73
C LEU A 767 -23.22 -29.78 6.16
N THR A 768 -24.03 -28.81 6.55
CA THR A 768 -23.98 -28.23 7.91
C THR A 768 -24.58 -29.22 8.91
N GLN A 769 -25.60 -29.97 8.51
CA GLN A 769 -26.17 -31.03 9.32
C GLN A 769 -25.21 -32.20 9.53
N GLN A 770 -24.49 -32.62 8.48
CA GLN A 770 -23.42 -33.62 8.60
C GLN A 770 -22.23 -33.16 9.46
N THR A 771 -21.91 -31.87 9.44
CA THR A 771 -20.84 -31.29 10.29
C THR A 771 -21.29 -31.24 11.75
N ILE A 772 -22.54 -30.85 12.02
CA ILE A 772 -23.10 -30.85 13.37
C ILE A 772 -23.22 -32.29 13.92
N ASP A 773 -23.66 -33.24 13.11
CA ASP A 773 -23.77 -34.65 13.48
C ASP A 773 -22.39 -35.31 13.73
N SER A 774 -21.36 -34.95 12.95
CA SER A 774 -20.00 -35.41 13.17
C SER A 774 -19.35 -34.79 14.43
N HIS A 775 -19.61 -33.53 14.71
CA HIS A 775 -19.19 -32.86 15.97
C HIS A 775 -19.94 -33.43 17.17
N ARG A 776 -21.23 -33.79 17.02
CA ARG A 776 -22.04 -34.42 18.08
C ARG A 776 -21.57 -35.84 18.41
N GLN A 777 -21.07 -36.58 17.45
CA GLN A 777 -20.48 -37.92 17.67
C GLN A 777 -19.09 -37.86 18.33
N ASN A 778 -18.34 -36.73 18.17
CA ASN A 778 -16.99 -36.52 18.69
C ASN A 778 -16.94 -35.68 19.97
N PHE A 779 -18.06 -35.14 20.45
CA PHE A 779 -18.11 -34.35 21.68
C PHE A 779 -17.93 -35.25 22.91
N HIS A 780 -16.86 -35.03 23.66
CA HIS A 780 -16.62 -35.71 24.90
C HIS A 780 -17.36 -35.01 26.05
N GLN A 781 -18.14 -35.77 26.82
CA GLN A 781 -18.91 -35.24 27.94
C GLN A 781 -18.03 -34.86 29.13
N ASP A 782 -16.75 -35.15 29.11
CA ASP A 782 -15.78 -34.91 30.17
C ASP A 782 -14.73 -33.93 29.69
N LEU A 783 -14.52 -32.82 30.43
CA LEU A 783 -13.44 -31.88 30.26
C LEU A 783 -12.42 -32.01 31.39
N ASP A 784 -11.15 -32.24 31.08
CA ASP A 784 -10.07 -32.33 32.07
C ASP A 784 -9.27 -31.04 32.11
N VAL A 785 -9.37 -30.27 33.21
CA VAL A 785 -8.64 -29.02 33.42
C VAL A 785 -7.62 -29.14 34.57
N ARG A 786 -7.25 -30.35 34.96
CA ARG A 786 -6.25 -30.57 35.99
C ARG A 786 -4.86 -30.12 35.53
N GLY A 787 -4.17 -29.34 36.36
CA GLY A 787 -2.85 -28.80 36.07
C GLY A 787 -2.84 -27.51 35.24
N MET A 788 -3.99 -27.02 34.77
CA MET A 788 -4.11 -25.74 34.10
C MET A 788 -4.08 -24.59 35.12
N ARG A 789 -3.64 -23.40 34.68
CA ARG A 789 -3.73 -22.16 35.46
C ARG A 789 -5.20 -21.72 35.53
N GLY A 790 -5.55 -20.94 36.55
CA GLY A 790 -6.94 -20.55 36.80
C GLY A 790 -7.64 -19.92 35.60
N ASP A 791 -6.94 -19.01 34.90
CA ASP A 791 -7.46 -18.30 33.72
C ASP A 791 -7.59 -19.22 32.49
N GLU A 792 -6.65 -20.13 32.29
CA GLU A 792 -6.66 -21.13 31.20
C GLU A 792 -7.80 -22.15 31.41
N ALA A 793 -7.95 -22.62 32.64
CA ALA A 793 -9.04 -23.54 33.01
C ALA A 793 -10.41 -22.89 32.84
N LEU A 794 -10.57 -21.60 33.21
CA LEU A 794 -11.84 -20.90 33.06
C LEU A 794 -12.19 -20.70 31.55
N ASN A 795 -11.24 -20.35 30.72
CA ASN A 795 -11.45 -20.24 29.28
C ASN A 795 -11.83 -21.59 28.63
N ALA A 796 -11.15 -22.68 29.02
CA ALA A 796 -11.47 -24.01 28.54
C ALA A 796 -12.89 -24.44 28.95
N VAL A 797 -13.30 -24.14 30.18
CA VAL A 797 -14.65 -24.39 30.68
C VAL A 797 -15.70 -23.57 29.96
N GLN A 798 -15.42 -22.27 29.67
CA GLN A 798 -16.32 -21.43 28.90
C GLN A 798 -16.65 -22.02 27.55
N HIS A 799 -15.62 -22.37 26.76
CA HIS A 799 -15.82 -22.97 25.44
C HIS A 799 -16.55 -24.30 25.50
N PHE A 800 -16.20 -25.13 26.47
CA PHE A 800 -16.83 -26.43 26.65
C PHE A 800 -18.31 -26.34 27.01
N ILE A 801 -18.69 -25.41 27.89
CA ILE A 801 -20.10 -25.18 28.30
C ILE A 801 -20.89 -24.59 27.13
N ASP A 802 -20.31 -23.63 26.38
CA ASP A 802 -20.95 -23.06 25.18
C ASP A 802 -21.20 -24.13 24.10
N ASP A 803 -20.24 -25.02 23.89
CA ASP A 803 -20.39 -26.16 22.97
C ASP A 803 -21.43 -27.17 23.45
N ALA A 804 -21.46 -27.47 24.76
CA ALA A 804 -22.46 -28.38 25.37
C ALA A 804 -23.89 -27.83 25.22
N ILE A 805 -24.08 -26.52 25.45
CA ILE A 805 -25.38 -25.85 25.26
C ILE A 805 -25.78 -25.85 23.79
N LEU A 806 -24.86 -25.56 22.88
CA LEU A 806 -25.09 -25.53 21.42
C LEU A 806 -25.49 -26.90 20.86
N MET A 807 -24.93 -27.98 21.46
CA MET A 807 -25.23 -29.37 21.09
C MET A 807 -26.40 -29.97 21.81
N GLY A 808 -27.04 -29.24 22.75
CA GLY A 808 -28.18 -29.68 23.50
C GLY A 808 -27.89 -30.85 24.44
N MET A 809 -26.70 -30.87 25.03
CA MET A 809 -26.32 -31.89 26.03
C MET A 809 -27.09 -31.65 27.32
N GLN A 810 -27.56 -32.73 27.92
CA GLN A 810 -28.30 -32.63 29.20
C GLN A 810 -27.37 -32.59 30.41
N ARG A 811 -26.17 -33.19 30.29
CA ARG A 811 -25.22 -33.30 31.41
C ARG A 811 -23.79 -33.38 30.89
N VAL A 812 -22.85 -32.67 31.56
CA VAL A 812 -21.41 -32.74 31.31
C VAL A 812 -20.62 -32.74 32.61
N ARG A 813 -19.33 -33.16 32.53
CA ARG A 813 -18.49 -33.27 33.74
C ARG A 813 -17.18 -32.51 33.53
N ILE A 814 -16.72 -31.79 34.55
CA ILE A 814 -15.50 -31.01 34.57
C ILE A 814 -14.57 -31.54 35.64
N LEU A 815 -13.42 -32.10 35.23
CA LEU A 815 -12.43 -32.69 36.12
C LEU A 815 -11.39 -31.63 36.48
N HIS A 816 -11.45 -31.07 37.68
CA HIS A 816 -10.52 -30.03 38.17
C HIS A 816 -9.60 -30.51 39.32
N GLY A 817 -9.78 -31.74 39.78
CA GLY A 817 -8.96 -32.32 40.83
C GLY A 817 -9.33 -31.87 42.25
N LYS A 818 -8.79 -32.57 43.24
CA LYS A 818 -9.08 -32.29 44.64
C LYS A 818 -8.19 -31.24 45.30
N GLY A 819 -7.12 -30.71 44.64
CA GLY A 819 -6.12 -29.78 45.18
C GLY A 819 -6.59 -28.79 46.25
N ASN A 820 -6.10 -27.55 46.23
CA ASN A 820 -6.49 -26.50 47.17
C ASN A 820 -7.92 -25.95 46.94
N GLY A 821 -8.71 -26.54 46.03
CA GLY A 821 -10.09 -26.15 45.76
C GLY A 821 -10.29 -24.86 44.97
N ILE A 822 -9.21 -24.17 44.55
CA ILE A 822 -9.27 -22.87 43.85
C ILE A 822 -9.99 -23.03 42.52
N LEU A 823 -9.59 -24.02 41.69
CA LEU A 823 -10.24 -24.27 40.39
C LEU A 823 -11.72 -24.62 40.56
N ARG A 824 -12.06 -25.45 41.53
CA ARG A 824 -13.45 -25.79 41.85
C ARG A 824 -14.28 -24.55 42.17
N GLN A 825 -13.73 -23.63 42.94
CA GLN A 825 -14.44 -22.41 43.36
C GLN A 825 -14.63 -21.46 42.16
N LEU A 826 -13.61 -21.25 41.34
CA LEU A 826 -13.66 -20.41 40.13
C LEU A 826 -14.68 -20.97 39.12
N ILE A 827 -14.64 -22.28 38.87
CA ILE A 827 -15.56 -22.93 37.92
C ILE A 827 -17.00 -22.81 38.40
N ARG A 828 -17.28 -23.01 39.69
CA ARG A 828 -18.63 -22.90 40.28
C ARG A 828 -19.14 -21.45 40.28
N GLN A 829 -18.27 -20.49 40.52
CA GLN A 829 -18.64 -19.07 40.42
C GLN A 829 -19.03 -18.72 38.99
N TYR A 830 -18.33 -19.23 37.99
CA TYR A 830 -18.66 -19.05 36.59
C TYR A 830 -20.00 -19.75 36.24
N LEU A 831 -20.16 -21.02 36.56
CA LEU A 831 -21.38 -21.79 36.28
C LEU A 831 -22.64 -21.16 36.89
N GLY A 832 -22.54 -20.56 38.08
CA GLY A 832 -23.65 -19.85 38.71
C GLY A 832 -24.10 -18.58 37.99
N ALA A 833 -23.30 -18.06 37.07
CA ALA A 833 -23.62 -16.87 36.26
C ALA A 833 -24.29 -17.23 34.90
N ILE A 834 -24.39 -18.51 34.54
CA ILE A 834 -24.93 -18.94 33.25
C ILE A 834 -26.41 -19.27 33.36
N PRO A 835 -27.31 -18.58 32.62
CA PRO A 835 -28.76 -18.82 32.75
C PRO A 835 -29.24 -20.21 32.29
N ASN A 836 -28.43 -20.90 31.48
CA ASN A 836 -28.79 -22.20 30.90
C ASN A 836 -28.30 -23.40 31.77
N VAL A 837 -27.57 -23.16 32.83
CA VAL A 837 -27.15 -24.17 33.78
C VAL A 837 -28.23 -24.29 34.86
N THR A 838 -28.90 -25.45 34.89
CA THR A 838 -29.99 -25.68 35.85
C THR A 838 -29.47 -26.15 37.23
N HIS A 839 -28.41 -26.96 37.24
CA HIS A 839 -27.83 -27.47 38.47
C HIS A 839 -26.34 -27.83 38.30
N TYR A 840 -25.53 -27.65 39.35
CA TYR A 840 -24.16 -28.16 39.39
C TYR A 840 -23.80 -28.68 40.79
N ALA A 841 -23.17 -29.85 40.83
CA ALA A 841 -22.84 -30.55 42.07
C ALA A 841 -21.50 -31.29 41.96
N ASP A 842 -20.99 -31.75 43.13
CA ASP A 842 -19.88 -32.71 43.13
C ASP A 842 -20.36 -34.07 42.62
N GLU A 843 -19.49 -34.77 41.91
CA GLU A 843 -19.71 -36.13 41.44
C GLU A 843 -19.80 -37.09 42.67
N HIS A 844 -20.45 -38.23 42.47
CA HIS A 844 -20.56 -39.25 43.49
C HIS A 844 -19.15 -39.72 43.94
N VAL A 845 -19.01 -39.99 45.26
CA VAL A 845 -17.72 -40.31 45.91
C VAL A 845 -16.98 -41.46 45.21
N GLN A 846 -17.72 -42.45 44.69
CA GLN A 846 -17.18 -43.61 43.94
C GLN A 846 -16.62 -43.24 42.55
N PHE A 847 -17.03 -42.13 41.97
CA PHE A 847 -16.67 -41.70 40.62
C PHE A 847 -15.76 -40.46 40.58
N GLY A 848 -15.16 -40.05 41.69
CA GLY A 848 -14.24 -38.90 41.77
C GLY A 848 -14.54 -37.87 42.84
N GLY A 849 -15.80 -37.79 43.30
CA GLY A 849 -16.25 -36.93 44.42
C GLY A 849 -15.94 -35.45 44.17
N ALA A 850 -15.46 -34.75 45.21
CA ALA A 850 -15.14 -33.31 45.17
C ALA A 850 -14.04 -32.87 44.15
N GLY A 851 -13.48 -33.77 43.36
CA GLY A 851 -12.53 -33.46 42.27
C GLY A 851 -13.16 -33.24 40.89
N ILE A 852 -14.47 -33.48 40.79
CA ILE A 852 -15.23 -33.38 39.52
C ILE A 852 -16.51 -32.58 39.81
N THR A 853 -16.82 -31.59 39.00
CA THR A 853 -18.08 -30.86 39.01
C THR A 853 -18.96 -31.37 37.87
N VAL A 854 -20.14 -31.88 38.20
CA VAL A 854 -21.18 -32.26 37.23
C VAL A 854 -22.05 -31.04 36.98
N VAL A 855 -22.39 -30.80 35.72
CA VAL A 855 -23.21 -29.67 35.26
C VAL A 855 -24.43 -30.20 34.51
N ASP A 856 -25.61 -29.83 34.92
CA ASP A 856 -26.90 -30.13 34.31
C ASP A 856 -27.46 -28.86 33.65
N PHE A 857 -27.92 -28.99 32.40
CA PHE A 857 -28.45 -27.89 31.58
C PHE A 857 -29.97 -27.86 31.52
#